data_2753de7c915a4b83f0c80ad3a2230780
#
_entry.id   2753de7c915a4b83f0c80ad3a2230780
#
_cell.length_a   1.000
_cell.length_b   1.000
_cell.length_c   1.000
_cell.angle_alpha   90.00
_cell.angle_beta   90.00
_cell.angle_gamma   90.00
#
_symmetry.space_group_name_H-M   'P 1'
#
loop_
_entity.id
_entity.type
_entity.pdbx_description
1 polymer ?
#
loop_
_entity_poly.entity_id
_entity_poly.type
_entity_poly.pdbx_seq_one_letter_code
_entity_poly.pdbx_strand_id
1 'polypeptide(L)'
;MKIRYILAVLLSLFCQSLLSAQEAGKPLEPSYFKLTTSNGLIVAVYNAKENRIDDAYPHIFANYDSGQYVYPFVGNIRLNSTERPEKTYYLKNTHIITASYKDFTVNYFSSFTRGDIIFYIVIKGKKQNIKDLSFIAETGKGKAVSGITLLENHLQDLPIHIAGNILTGSVMRRYANDVYEKYFLYSFTDSLHTDTAIVSRAIARLAKSKTSLLDDEARYMKNLFSRCTIPPAFSAKEKNVVEQSISILKMAQVSDKEIFPFSHGQIMASLRPGLWHVAWVRDGSYAIQAMTRLGMYAEAKKGLEFMLKAPSGYFKHYIYKDGKDYGPGVDYQISLTRYFGNGKEECDYNEFGPNIEFDDFGLFLTAFCDYVSRTNDSAFYKKWNQVMCTKVADATVSCIDTNSLIKADSGPWEHHLEMPRQYTFTSGVCARGLEQFGKLQRQFHLPYKKYKLAAETLKQGIMTHMLCDNRYFKGNVNDQLKTAHEYYDGGVFEIFANGLIRDKKLFLSNMEEYDKVMRIKGNRPGYIRLISADPYENQEWVFINLRIAQAHLLAGNKPDAAKLLDFVTEQAAVNNNTIPEMYSNKLQMDKVTDNFRSNNIWCNCIRDKDDQYIGTIPMVGYGSAAYILTLYSYYDK
;
A
#
# COMPACT_ATOMS: atom_id res chain seq x y z
N MET A 1 56.34 -25.31 2.12
CA MET A 1 55.55 -24.08 2.30
C MET A 1 54.25 -24.08 1.50
N LYS A 2 54.17 -24.59 0.26
CA LYS A 2 52.94 -24.60 -0.57
C LYS A 2 51.82 -25.51 -0.03
N ILE A 3 52.13 -26.65 0.61
CA ILE A 3 51.10 -27.61 1.11
C ILE A 3 50.34 -27.01 2.33
N ARG A 4 51.02 -26.24 3.20
CA ARG A 4 50.34 -25.64 4.34
C ARG A 4 49.36 -24.50 3.95
N TYR A 5 49.64 -23.82 2.84
CA TYR A 5 48.76 -22.77 2.31
C TYR A 5 47.48 -23.37 1.69
N ILE A 6 47.59 -24.47 0.97
CA ILE A 6 46.45 -25.19 0.38
C ILE A 6 45.54 -25.78 1.46
N LEU A 7 46.14 -26.32 2.54
CA LEU A 7 45.33 -26.84 3.67
C LEU A 7 44.59 -25.70 4.42
N ALA A 8 45.24 -24.53 4.59
CA ALA A 8 44.62 -23.39 5.25
C ALA A 8 43.46 -22.79 4.41
N VAL A 9 43.61 -22.73 3.08
CA VAL A 9 42.54 -22.28 2.17
C VAL A 9 41.38 -23.31 2.12
N LEU A 10 41.66 -24.61 2.10
CA LEU A 10 40.66 -25.67 2.17
C LEU A 10 39.93 -25.67 3.52
N LEU A 11 40.64 -25.48 4.64
CA LEU A 11 40.01 -25.33 5.96
C LEU A 11 39.15 -24.08 6.05
N SER A 12 39.59 -22.96 5.47
CA SER A 12 38.79 -21.72 5.47
C SER A 12 37.53 -21.84 4.60
N LEU A 13 37.61 -22.52 3.46
CA LEU A 13 36.46 -22.80 2.61
C LEU A 13 35.51 -23.84 3.27
N PHE A 14 36.07 -24.81 3.99
CA PHE A 14 35.28 -25.79 4.75
C PHE A 14 34.60 -25.16 5.99
N CYS A 15 35.28 -24.22 6.68
CA CYS A 15 34.68 -23.46 7.76
C CYS A 15 33.62 -22.46 7.24
N GLN A 16 33.81 -21.85 6.07
CA GLN A 16 32.79 -21.00 5.46
C GLN A 16 31.57 -21.81 4.99
N SER A 17 31.77 -23.02 4.46
CA SER A 17 30.65 -23.91 4.09
C SER A 17 29.93 -24.49 5.32
N LEU A 18 30.64 -24.76 6.44
CA LEU A 18 30.03 -25.17 7.71
C LEU A 18 29.29 -24.04 8.41
N LEU A 19 29.80 -22.81 8.35
CA LEU A 19 29.10 -21.62 8.85
C LEU A 19 27.85 -21.32 8.01
N SER A 20 27.93 -21.47 6.68
CA SER A 20 26.75 -21.32 5.82
C SER A 20 25.73 -22.46 6.01
N ALA A 21 26.18 -23.68 6.28
CA ALA A 21 25.31 -24.82 6.57
C ALA A 21 24.65 -24.74 7.97
N GLN A 22 25.31 -24.10 8.95
CA GLN A 22 24.72 -23.86 10.28
C GLN A 22 23.73 -22.69 10.28
N GLU A 23 23.92 -21.68 9.43
CA GLU A 23 22.93 -20.62 9.23
C GLU A 23 21.73 -21.05 8.39
N ALA A 24 21.89 -22.03 7.50
CA ALA A 24 20.82 -22.60 6.68
C ALA A 24 19.77 -23.39 7.47
N GLY A 25 19.95 -23.60 8.77
CA GLY A 25 19.07 -24.42 9.62
C GLY A 25 18.20 -23.66 10.62
N LYS A 26 18.40 -22.35 10.81
CA LYS A 26 17.51 -21.56 11.67
C LYS A 26 16.27 -21.15 10.86
N PRO A 27 15.06 -21.58 11.27
CA PRO A 27 13.86 -20.99 10.71
C PRO A 27 13.93 -19.48 10.91
N LEU A 28 13.57 -18.72 9.88
CA LEU A 28 13.42 -17.28 10.00
C LEU A 28 12.51 -16.99 11.20
N GLU A 29 12.91 -16.04 12.00
CA GLU A 29 12.11 -15.67 13.16
C GLU A 29 10.74 -15.20 12.69
N PRO A 30 9.65 -15.82 13.16
CA PRO A 30 8.29 -15.50 12.70
C PRO A 30 7.80 -14.08 13.05
N SER A 31 8.66 -13.23 13.65
CA SER A 31 8.33 -11.83 13.95
C SER A 31 7.87 -11.01 12.74
N TYR A 32 8.17 -11.48 11.54
CA TYR A 32 7.77 -10.83 10.28
C TYR A 32 6.44 -11.35 9.70
N PHE A 33 5.88 -12.41 10.26
CA PHE A 33 4.58 -12.94 9.88
C PHE A 33 3.46 -12.20 10.61
N LYS A 34 3.20 -10.97 10.19
CA LYS A 34 2.03 -10.24 10.67
C LYS A 34 0.96 -10.21 9.59
N LEU A 35 -0.23 -10.63 9.94
CA LEU A 35 -1.41 -10.59 9.09
C LEU A 35 -2.32 -9.46 9.56
N THR A 36 -2.94 -8.77 8.61
CA THR A 36 -3.80 -7.63 8.89
C THR A 36 -5.21 -7.88 8.42
N THR A 37 -6.18 -7.50 9.23
CA THR A 37 -7.59 -7.47 8.85
C THR A 37 -8.20 -6.10 9.12
N SER A 38 -9.06 -5.65 8.21
CA SER A 38 -9.75 -4.36 8.29
C SER A 38 -11.05 -4.42 7.48
N ASN A 39 -12.00 -3.59 7.84
CA ASN A 39 -13.18 -3.30 7.03
C ASN A 39 -13.15 -1.86 6.46
N GLY A 40 -11.98 -1.21 6.43
CA GLY A 40 -11.82 0.18 6.04
C GLY A 40 -12.24 1.19 7.11
N LEU A 41 -12.59 0.73 8.33
CA LEU A 41 -12.94 1.58 9.47
C LEU A 41 -11.96 1.37 10.61
N ILE A 42 -11.82 0.14 11.06
CA ILE A 42 -10.86 -0.28 12.09
C ILE A 42 -9.90 -1.31 11.50
N VAL A 43 -8.77 -1.51 12.13
CA VAL A 43 -7.73 -2.44 11.68
C VAL A 43 -7.15 -3.20 12.85
N ALA A 44 -6.92 -4.50 12.68
CA ALA A 44 -6.25 -5.34 13.66
C ALA A 44 -5.09 -6.10 13.03
N VAL A 45 -4.03 -6.29 13.83
CA VAL A 45 -2.78 -6.94 13.42
C VAL A 45 -2.62 -8.23 14.20
N TYR A 46 -2.60 -9.35 13.49
CA TYR A 46 -2.36 -10.69 14.05
C TYR A 46 -0.88 -11.05 13.94
N ASN A 47 -0.32 -11.54 15.02
CA ASN A 47 1.05 -12.02 15.13
C ASN A 47 1.06 -13.56 15.15
N ALA A 48 1.46 -14.17 14.05
CA ALA A 48 1.47 -15.63 13.92
C ALA A 48 2.51 -16.33 14.81
N LYS A 49 3.61 -15.65 15.18
CA LYS A 49 4.61 -16.16 16.12
C LYS A 49 4.02 -16.31 17.50
N GLU A 50 3.38 -15.25 17.97
CA GLU A 50 2.82 -15.18 19.33
C GLU A 50 1.40 -15.73 19.40
N ASN A 51 0.78 -16.03 18.26
CA ASN A 51 -0.59 -16.52 18.15
C ASN A 51 -1.59 -15.61 18.87
N ARG A 52 -1.54 -14.32 18.56
CA ARG A 52 -2.39 -13.30 19.19
C ARG A 52 -2.65 -12.13 18.25
N ILE A 53 -3.65 -11.33 18.58
CA ILE A 53 -3.73 -9.96 18.05
C ILE A 53 -2.76 -9.10 18.86
N ASP A 54 -1.77 -8.53 18.20
CA ASP A 54 -0.87 -7.57 18.84
C ASP A 54 -1.64 -6.31 19.19
N ASP A 55 -2.35 -5.73 18.20
CA ASP A 55 -3.03 -4.46 18.31
C ASP A 55 -4.30 -4.40 17.47
N ALA A 56 -5.33 -3.70 17.97
CA ALA A 56 -6.48 -3.27 17.21
C ALA A 56 -6.66 -1.75 17.36
N TYR A 57 -6.78 -1.06 16.23
CA TYR A 57 -6.78 0.40 16.15
C TYR A 57 -8.16 0.94 15.82
N PRO A 58 -8.52 2.13 16.37
CA PRO A 58 -9.84 2.73 16.20
C PRO A 58 -10.13 3.23 14.79
N HIS A 59 -9.09 3.33 13.95
CA HIS A 59 -9.18 3.65 12.53
C HIS A 59 -7.94 3.20 11.75
N ILE A 60 -8.01 3.24 10.42
CA ILE A 60 -6.93 2.78 9.53
C ILE A 60 -5.83 3.83 9.31
N PHE A 61 -6.00 5.07 9.76
CA PHE A 61 -5.06 6.17 9.56
C PHE A 61 -3.90 6.14 10.55
N ALA A 62 -2.75 6.71 10.17
CA ALA A 62 -1.67 7.01 11.11
C ALA A 62 -2.08 8.14 12.06
N ASN A 63 -2.54 9.23 11.45
CA ASN A 63 -2.91 10.45 12.13
C ASN A 63 -4.30 10.86 11.66
N TYR A 64 -5.16 11.29 12.60
CA TYR A 64 -6.49 11.74 12.23
C TYR A 64 -6.50 13.23 11.83
N ASP A 65 -5.87 14.13 12.60
CA ASP A 65 -6.02 15.57 12.39
C ASP A 65 -4.76 16.45 12.57
N SER A 66 -3.75 15.99 13.28
CA SER A 66 -2.67 16.88 13.74
C SER A 66 -1.30 16.24 13.87
N GLY A 67 -1.04 15.19 13.14
CA GLY A 67 0.24 14.49 13.25
C GLY A 67 0.43 13.67 14.52
N GLN A 68 -0.57 13.59 15.40
CA GLN A 68 -0.53 12.69 16.55
C GLN A 68 -0.81 11.26 16.12
N TYR A 69 0.08 10.36 16.49
CA TYR A 69 -0.09 8.94 16.22
C TYR A 69 -1.30 8.39 16.99
N VAL A 70 -2.07 7.54 16.30
CA VAL A 70 -3.16 6.83 16.94
C VAL A 70 -2.63 5.60 17.67
N TYR A 71 -3.15 5.38 18.87
CA TYR A 71 -2.82 4.20 19.66
C TYR A 71 -3.89 3.12 19.50
N PRO A 72 -3.53 1.83 19.68
CA PRO A 72 -4.53 0.78 19.70
C PRO A 72 -5.51 0.97 20.87
N PHE A 73 -6.79 0.67 20.62
CA PHE A 73 -7.78 0.67 21.70
C PHE A 73 -7.70 -0.60 22.54
N VAL A 74 -7.26 -1.71 21.95
CA VAL A 74 -7.01 -2.97 22.64
C VAL A 74 -5.85 -3.70 21.97
N GLY A 75 -5.06 -4.43 22.75
CA GLY A 75 -3.95 -5.23 22.27
C GLY A 75 -3.79 -6.53 23.05
N ASN A 76 -2.79 -7.31 22.65
CA ASN A 76 -2.41 -8.56 23.30
C ASN A 76 -3.58 -9.56 23.43
N ILE A 77 -4.51 -9.58 22.45
CA ILE A 77 -5.67 -10.48 22.53
C ILE A 77 -5.20 -11.90 22.16
N ARG A 78 -5.22 -12.79 23.14
CA ARG A 78 -4.77 -14.19 22.99
C ARG A 78 -5.81 -15.15 23.51
N LEU A 79 -5.88 -16.31 22.86
CA LEU A 79 -6.70 -17.42 23.33
C LEU A 79 -6.17 -17.88 24.71
N ASN A 80 -7.06 -18.04 25.69
CA ASN A 80 -6.74 -18.58 27.01
C ASN A 80 -6.61 -20.11 26.91
N SER A 81 -5.56 -20.56 26.23
CA SER A 81 -5.23 -21.96 26.00
C SER A 81 -3.73 -22.08 25.75
N THR A 82 -3.16 -23.23 26.09
CA THR A 82 -1.77 -23.59 25.76
C THR A 82 -1.62 -24.18 24.37
N GLU A 83 -2.72 -24.48 23.68
CA GLU A 83 -2.70 -25.01 22.33
C GLU A 83 -2.15 -23.99 21.33
N ARG A 84 -1.42 -24.48 20.35
CA ARG A 84 -0.93 -23.68 19.23
C ARG A 84 -1.68 -24.08 17.95
N PRO A 85 -1.95 -23.13 17.05
CA PRO A 85 -2.56 -23.45 15.78
C PRO A 85 -1.58 -24.28 14.92
N GLU A 86 -2.13 -25.24 14.19
CA GLU A 86 -1.39 -26.02 13.19
C GLU A 86 -1.04 -25.16 11.97
N LYS A 87 -1.92 -24.18 11.66
CA LYS A 87 -1.76 -23.30 10.49
C LYS A 87 -2.48 -21.98 10.70
N THR A 88 -1.87 -20.90 10.20
CA THR A 88 -2.48 -19.57 10.12
C THR A 88 -2.45 -19.08 8.68
N TYR A 89 -3.56 -18.53 8.18
CA TYR A 89 -3.71 -18.09 6.80
C TYR A 89 -4.90 -17.14 6.65
N TYR A 90 -4.97 -16.42 5.52
CA TYR A 90 -6.23 -15.79 5.13
C TYR A 90 -7.21 -16.83 4.61
N LEU A 91 -8.43 -16.85 5.16
CA LEU A 91 -9.50 -17.64 4.58
C LEU A 91 -9.66 -17.27 3.11
N LYS A 92 -9.68 -18.29 2.25
CA LYS A 92 -9.60 -18.10 0.80
C LYS A 92 -10.58 -17.01 0.31
N ASN A 93 -10.05 -16.06 -0.43
CA ASN A 93 -10.79 -14.95 -1.03
C ASN A 93 -11.47 -14.04 0.02
N THR A 94 -10.82 -13.84 1.16
CA THR A 94 -11.33 -12.94 2.20
C THR A 94 -10.17 -12.20 2.89
N HIS A 95 -10.53 -11.25 3.73
CA HIS A 95 -9.65 -10.56 4.68
C HIS A 95 -9.67 -11.23 6.07
N ILE A 96 -10.37 -12.36 6.22
CA ILE A 96 -10.50 -13.08 7.47
C ILE A 96 -9.21 -13.85 7.73
N ILE A 97 -8.57 -13.61 8.86
CA ILE A 97 -7.43 -14.38 9.33
C ILE A 97 -7.94 -15.59 10.08
N THR A 98 -7.52 -16.78 9.67
CA THR A 98 -7.93 -18.05 10.29
C THR A 98 -6.73 -18.75 10.92
N ALA A 99 -6.81 -19.05 12.20
CA ALA A 99 -5.92 -19.95 12.92
C ALA A 99 -6.61 -21.30 13.10
N SER A 100 -6.10 -22.34 12.45
CA SER A 100 -6.62 -23.72 12.52
C SER A 100 -5.97 -24.50 13.65
N TYR A 101 -6.78 -25.03 14.54
CA TYR A 101 -6.39 -25.96 15.59
C TYR A 101 -6.92 -27.36 15.24
N LYS A 102 -6.52 -28.36 15.98
CA LYS A 102 -6.94 -29.75 15.76
C LYS A 102 -8.47 -29.92 15.72
N ASP A 103 -9.19 -29.31 16.67
CA ASP A 103 -10.61 -29.55 16.88
C ASP A 103 -11.51 -28.31 16.62
N PHE A 104 -10.92 -27.15 16.35
CA PHE A 104 -11.64 -25.90 16.10
C PHE A 104 -10.84 -24.93 15.26
N THR A 105 -11.48 -23.88 14.79
CA THR A 105 -10.82 -22.73 14.14
C THR A 105 -11.10 -21.45 14.90
N VAL A 106 -10.15 -20.53 14.88
CA VAL A 106 -10.34 -19.15 15.34
C VAL A 106 -10.21 -18.21 14.16
N ASN A 107 -11.20 -17.36 13.98
CA ASN A 107 -11.29 -16.43 12.85
C ASN A 107 -11.32 -15.00 13.37
N TYR A 108 -10.44 -14.16 12.85
CA TYR A 108 -10.24 -12.77 13.26
C TYR A 108 -10.57 -11.84 12.10
N PHE A 109 -11.47 -10.88 12.30
CA PHE A 109 -11.84 -9.93 11.25
C PHE A 109 -12.66 -8.74 11.77
N SER A 110 -12.70 -7.67 10.96
CA SER A 110 -13.68 -6.60 11.07
C SER A 110 -14.65 -6.72 9.91
N SER A 111 -15.97 -6.56 10.13
CA SER A 111 -16.97 -6.97 9.15
C SER A 111 -17.33 -5.85 8.16
N PHE A 112 -17.13 -6.08 6.87
CA PHE A 112 -17.68 -5.25 5.79
C PHE A 112 -19.20 -5.35 5.71
N THR A 113 -19.74 -6.52 6.02
CA THR A 113 -21.20 -6.77 5.96
C THR A 113 -21.96 -5.98 7.02
N ARG A 114 -21.32 -5.74 8.15
CA ARG A 114 -21.89 -4.92 9.24
C ARG A 114 -21.58 -3.45 9.09
N GLY A 115 -20.42 -3.12 8.54
CA GLY A 115 -19.97 -1.73 8.40
C GLY A 115 -19.91 -1.01 9.75
N ASP A 116 -19.44 -1.70 10.79
CA ASP A 116 -19.36 -1.20 12.16
C ASP A 116 -17.89 -1.15 12.64
N ILE A 117 -17.68 -0.46 13.77
CA ILE A 117 -16.38 -0.33 14.43
C ILE A 117 -16.16 -1.43 15.47
N ILE A 118 -16.49 -2.67 15.10
CA ILE A 118 -16.31 -3.85 15.94
C ILE A 118 -15.28 -4.78 15.35
N PHE A 119 -14.31 -5.19 16.18
CA PHE A 119 -13.41 -6.28 15.89
C PHE A 119 -14.03 -7.59 16.39
N TYR A 120 -14.19 -8.55 15.49
CA TYR A 120 -14.80 -9.85 15.75
C TYR A 120 -13.75 -10.94 15.81
N ILE A 121 -13.86 -11.79 16.84
CA ILE A 121 -13.15 -13.07 16.92
C ILE A 121 -14.21 -14.16 17.00
N VAL A 122 -14.09 -15.18 16.14
CA VAL A 122 -15.08 -16.25 16.07
C VAL A 122 -14.39 -17.60 16.20
N ILE A 123 -14.68 -18.32 17.29
CA ILE A 123 -14.29 -19.71 17.44
C ILE A 123 -15.38 -20.59 16.85
N LYS A 124 -15.02 -21.49 15.93
CA LYS A 124 -15.95 -22.43 15.28
C LYS A 124 -15.50 -23.86 15.51
N GLY A 125 -16.35 -24.69 16.10
CA GLY A 125 -16.08 -26.07 16.42
C GLY A 125 -17.26 -26.79 17.10
N LYS A 126 -17.04 -28.02 17.57
CA LYS A 126 -18.03 -28.73 18.39
C LYS A 126 -18.21 -28.02 19.73
N LYS A 127 -19.44 -28.00 20.26
CA LYS A 127 -19.77 -27.28 21.52
C LYS A 127 -18.81 -27.64 22.67
N GLN A 128 -18.55 -28.93 22.87
CA GLN A 128 -17.68 -29.42 23.93
C GLN A 128 -16.24 -28.92 23.85
N ASN A 129 -15.73 -28.64 22.63
CA ASN A 129 -14.37 -28.21 22.38
C ASN A 129 -14.20 -26.69 22.53
N ILE A 130 -15.30 -25.91 22.39
CA ILE A 130 -15.20 -24.45 22.35
C ILE A 130 -15.92 -23.72 23.51
N LYS A 131 -16.78 -24.41 24.29
CA LYS A 131 -17.62 -23.77 25.30
C LYS A 131 -16.81 -23.04 26.39
N ASP A 132 -15.68 -23.61 26.78
CA ASP A 132 -14.82 -23.11 27.86
C ASP A 132 -13.65 -22.25 27.35
N LEU A 133 -13.49 -22.12 26.02
CA LEU A 133 -12.47 -21.24 25.44
C LEU A 133 -12.84 -19.77 25.63
N SER A 134 -11.83 -18.98 25.96
CA SER A 134 -11.96 -17.54 26.21
C SER A 134 -10.72 -16.80 25.67
N PHE A 135 -10.79 -15.48 25.62
CA PHE A 135 -9.67 -14.62 25.29
C PHE A 135 -9.27 -13.75 26.46
N ILE A 136 -7.97 -13.58 26.62
CA ILE A 136 -7.38 -12.58 27.49
C ILE A 136 -6.96 -11.43 26.59
N ALA A 137 -7.38 -10.21 26.93
CA ALA A 137 -6.99 -9.00 26.25
C ALA A 137 -6.34 -8.03 27.25
N GLU A 138 -5.36 -7.31 26.78
CA GLU A 138 -4.73 -6.23 27.54
C GLU A 138 -5.12 -4.90 26.91
N THR A 139 -5.21 -3.86 27.69
CA THR A 139 -5.30 -2.50 27.17
C THR A 139 -3.97 -2.17 26.48
N GLY A 140 -4.03 -1.42 25.36
CA GLY A 140 -2.86 -1.18 24.53
C GLY A 140 -1.65 -0.68 25.32
N LYS A 141 -0.48 -1.22 25.05
CA LYS A 141 0.79 -0.70 25.56
C LYS A 141 0.99 0.69 25.00
N GLY A 142 0.68 1.74 25.76
CA GLY A 142 0.91 3.07 25.25
C GLY A 142 1.02 4.09 26.37
N LYS A 143 1.88 5.06 26.18
CA LYS A 143 1.78 6.33 26.87
C LYS A 143 0.39 6.87 26.59
N ALA A 144 -0.31 7.30 27.61
CA ALA A 144 -1.65 7.84 27.50
C ALA A 144 -1.75 8.87 26.35
N VAL A 145 -2.57 8.58 25.36
CA VAL A 145 -3.09 9.63 24.49
C VAL A 145 -4.03 10.44 25.37
N SER A 146 -3.91 11.75 25.32
CA SER A 146 -4.76 12.65 26.10
C SER A 146 -6.23 12.28 25.90
N GLY A 147 -6.90 11.84 26.97
CA GLY A 147 -8.32 11.49 27.00
C GLY A 147 -8.67 10.00 27.05
N ILE A 148 -7.72 9.08 26.87
CA ILE A 148 -7.95 7.64 27.04
C ILE A 148 -7.32 7.20 28.36
N THR A 149 -8.13 6.87 29.34
CA THR A 149 -7.66 6.21 30.55
C THR A 149 -7.45 4.74 30.23
N LEU A 150 -6.20 4.34 30.03
CA LEU A 150 -5.85 2.93 29.88
C LEU A 150 -5.93 2.26 31.23
N LEU A 151 -6.77 1.24 31.37
CA LEU A 151 -6.80 0.39 32.55
C LEU A 151 -5.78 -0.73 32.34
N GLU A 152 -4.93 -0.95 33.35
CA GLU A 152 -3.91 -2.03 33.37
C GLU A 152 -4.54 -3.42 33.65
N ASN A 153 -5.79 -3.63 33.30
CA ASN A 153 -6.51 -4.84 33.67
C ASN A 153 -6.69 -5.76 32.45
N HIS A 154 -6.49 -7.06 32.69
CA HIS A 154 -6.85 -8.10 31.74
C HIS A 154 -8.37 -8.12 31.57
N LEU A 155 -8.82 -8.03 30.32
CA LEU A 155 -10.23 -8.20 29.98
C LEU A 155 -10.49 -9.69 29.74
N GLN A 156 -11.38 -10.25 30.53
CA GLN A 156 -11.89 -11.62 30.36
C GLN A 156 -13.25 -11.58 29.65
N ASP A 157 -13.65 -12.71 29.10
CA ASP A 157 -14.95 -12.87 28.45
C ASP A 157 -16.11 -12.67 29.42
N LEU A 158 -16.57 -11.47 29.50
CA LEU A 158 -17.84 -11.14 30.14
C LEU A 158 -18.91 -10.94 29.06
N PRO A 159 -20.19 -11.20 29.32
CA PRO A 159 -21.27 -10.98 28.38
C PRO A 159 -21.25 -9.57 27.78
N ILE A 160 -21.01 -8.57 28.59
CA ILE A 160 -20.71 -7.18 28.20
C ILE A 160 -19.86 -6.57 29.30
N HIS A 161 -18.73 -5.98 28.93
CA HIS A 161 -17.85 -5.31 29.85
C HIS A 161 -17.41 -3.97 29.31
N ILE A 162 -17.37 -2.97 30.18
CA ILE A 162 -16.84 -1.64 29.88
C ILE A 162 -15.63 -1.43 30.80
N ALA A 163 -14.44 -1.36 30.19
CA ALA A 163 -13.19 -1.09 30.88
C ALA A 163 -12.59 0.19 30.28
N GLY A 164 -12.83 1.31 30.95
CA GLY A 164 -12.50 2.61 30.39
C GLY A 164 -13.30 2.86 29.09
N ASN A 165 -12.59 3.08 27.99
CA ASN A 165 -13.21 3.30 26.67
C ASN A 165 -13.41 2.02 25.83
N ILE A 166 -13.07 0.84 26.38
CA ILE A 166 -13.19 -0.44 25.67
C ILE A 166 -14.52 -1.10 25.99
N LEU A 167 -15.20 -1.53 24.97
CA LEU A 167 -16.46 -2.27 25.03
C LEU A 167 -16.21 -3.69 24.57
N THR A 168 -16.56 -4.69 25.38
CA THR A 168 -16.42 -6.10 25.04
C THR A 168 -17.70 -6.87 25.29
N GLY A 169 -17.84 -8.02 24.61
CA GLY A 169 -18.93 -8.94 24.88
C GLY A 169 -18.78 -10.24 24.12
N SER A 170 -19.54 -11.25 24.54
CA SER A 170 -19.50 -12.56 23.89
C SER A 170 -20.88 -13.17 23.72
N VAL A 171 -21.03 -14.03 22.70
CA VAL A 171 -22.24 -14.81 22.49
C VAL A 171 -21.88 -16.12 21.77
N MET A 172 -22.51 -17.22 22.20
CA MET A 172 -22.38 -18.51 21.54
C MET A 172 -23.70 -18.88 20.88
N ARG A 173 -23.61 -19.40 19.64
CA ARG A 173 -24.77 -19.83 18.86
C ARG A 173 -24.52 -21.17 18.19
N ARG A 174 -25.59 -21.92 17.91
CA ARG A 174 -25.52 -23.11 17.06
C ARG A 174 -25.35 -22.68 15.58
N TYR A 175 -24.40 -23.29 14.90
CA TYR A 175 -24.16 -23.09 13.47
C TYR A 175 -24.89 -24.14 12.63
N ALA A 176 -24.52 -25.41 12.77
CA ALA A 176 -25.14 -26.53 12.09
C ALA A 176 -24.82 -27.84 12.82
N ASN A 177 -25.77 -28.78 12.88
CA ASN A 177 -25.61 -30.05 13.59
C ASN A 177 -25.05 -29.85 15.00
N ASP A 178 -23.85 -30.38 15.32
CA ASP A 178 -23.15 -30.21 16.61
C ASP A 178 -22.04 -29.13 16.55
N VAL A 179 -22.00 -28.32 15.48
CA VAL A 179 -21.05 -27.24 15.32
C VAL A 179 -21.65 -25.93 15.84
N TYR A 180 -20.86 -25.22 16.62
CA TYR A 180 -21.20 -23.93 17.22
C TYR A 180 -20.19 -22.87 16.82
N GLU A 181 -20.62 -21.63 16.89
CA GLU A 181 -19.80 -20.43 16.77
C GLU A 181 -19.87 -19.65 18.08
N LYS A 182 -18.70 -19.35 18.65
CA LYS A 182 -18.56 -18.48 19.83
C LYS A 182 -17.89 -17.20 19.39
N TYR A 183 -18.64 -16.10 19.51
CA TYR A 183 -18.22 -14.76 19.09
C TYR A 183 -17.70 -13.99 20.28
N PHE A 184 -16.61 -13.27 20.08
CA PHE A 184 -16.06 -12.28 20.98
C PHE A 184 -15.96 -10.96 20.20
N LEU A 185 -16.44 -9.88 20.79
CA LEU A 185 -16.58 -8.58 20.18
C LEU A 185 -15.76 -7.58 20.98
N TYR A 186 -14.98 -6.77 20.29
CA TYR A 186 -14.21 -5.67 20.88
C TYR A 186 -14.51 -4.39 20.12
N SER A 187 -14.85 -3.33 20.84
CA SER A 187 -15.10 -1.99 20.31
C SER A 187 -14.61 -0.95 21.30
N PHE A 188 -14.84 0.31 21.04
CA PHE A 188 -14.36 1.42 21.83
C PHE A 188 -15.33 2.61 21.78
N THR A 189 -15.12 3.57 22.68
CA THR A 189 -15.71 4.91 22.61
C THR A 189 -14.59 5.94 22.64
N ASP A 190 -14.77 7.04 21.89
CA ASP A 190 -13.89 8.20 21.87
C ASP A 190 -14.70 9.48 21.60
N SER A 191 -14.04 10.58 21.28
CA SER A 191 -14.69 11.85 20.97
C SER A 191 -15.55 11.82 19.71
N LEU A 192 -15.27 10.89 18.80
CA LEU A 192 -16.00 10.69 17.53
C LEU A 192 -17.07 9.60 17.67
N HIS A 193 -16.83 8.61 18.51
CA HIS A 193 -17.65 7.40 18.66
C HIS A 193 -18.15 7.26 20.09
N THR A 194 -19.35 7.74 20.35
CA THR A 194 -19.92 7.83 21.73
C THR A 194 -20.92 6.73 22.05
N ASP A 195 -21.19 5.81 21.12
CA ASP A 195 -22.22 4.77 21.25
C ASP A 195 -21.78 3.61 22.14
N THR A 196 -22.10 3.67 23.41
CA THR A 196 -21.79 2.61 24.41
C THR A 196 -22.61 1.32 24.20
N ALA A 197 -23.68 1.35 23.43
CA ALA A 197 -24.57 0.20 23.20
C ALA A 197 -24.24 -0.60 21.92
N ILE A 198 -23.17 -0.24 21.20
CA ILE A 198 -22.81 -0.85 19.91
C ILE A 198 -22.59 -2.38 20.04
N VAL A 199 -21.85 -2.81 21.06
CA VAL A 199 -21.54 -4.24 21.30
C VAL A 199 -22.80 -5.00 21.71
N SER A 200 -23.63 -4.47 22.63
CA SER A 200 -24.86 -5.13 23.07
C SER A 200 -25.86 -5.31 21.93
N ARG A 201 -25.99 -4.31 21.06
CA ARG A 201 -26.83 -4.43 19.86
C ARG A 201 -26.28 -5.46 18.88
N ALA A 202 -24.96 -5.53 18.70
CA ALA A 202 -24.33 -6.53 17.84
C ALA A 202 -24.53 -7.96 18.37
N ILE A 203 -24.39 -8.18 19.69
CA ILE A 203 -24.67 -9.47 20.36
C ILE A 203 -26.13 -9.87 20.14
N ALA A 204 -27.08 -8.96 20.42
CA ALA A 204 -28.51 -9.25 20.23
C ALA A 204 -28.83 -9.62 18.77
N ARG A 205 -28.18 -8.98 17.82
CA ARG A 205 -28.30 -9.28 16.40
C ARG A 205 -27.71 -10.64 16.05
N LEU A 206 -26.51 -10.97 16.54
CA LEU A 206 -25.88 -12.27 16.34
C LEU A 206 -26.70 -13.42 16.94
N ALA A 207 -27.24 -13.25 18.15
CA ALA A 207 -28.07 -14.24 18.81
C ALA A 207 -29.35 -14.57 18.02
N LYS A 208 -29.93 -13.57 17.36
CA LYS A 208 -31.18 -13.71 16.55
C LYS A 208 -30.92 -14.08 15.07
N SER A 209 -29.67 -13.97 14.59
CA SER A 209 -29.35 -14.20 13.19
C SER A 209 -29.53 -15.67 12.81
N LYS A 210 -30.11 -15.93 11.63
CA LYS A 210 -30.22 -17.28 11.05
C LYS A 210 -28.96 -17.70 10.30
N THR A 211 -28.13 -16.74 9.88
CA THR A 211 -26.89 -16.97 9.12
C THR A 211 -25.66 -16.71 9.98
N SER A 212 -24.56 -17.35 9.66
CA SER A 212 -23.24 -17.08 10.24
C SER A 212 -22.70 -15.75 9.71
N LEU A 213 -22.12 -14.93 10.58
CA LEU A 213 -21.42 -13.72 10.15
C LEU A 213 -20.19 -14.05 9.29
N LEU A 214 -19.50 -15.17 9.56
CA LEU A 214 -18.41 -15.65 8.72
C LEU A 214 -18.88 -15.98 7.30
N ASP A 215 -20.05 -16.67 7.19
CA ASP A 215 -20.61 -17.02 5.87
C ASP A 215 -21.12 -15.76 5.14
N ASP A 216 -21.70 -14.82 5.86
CA ASP A 216 -22.16 -13.54 5.29
C ASP A 216 -20.95 -12.74 4.76
N GLU A 217 -19.84 -12.69 5.50
CA GLU A 217 -18.63 -12.01 5.12
C GLU A 217 -17.95 -12.69 3.90
N ALA A 218 -17.84 -14.02 3.92
CA ALA A 218 -17.33 -14.77 2.78
C ALA A 218 -18.19 -14.56 1.51
N ARG A 219 -19.51 -14.48 1.68
CA ARG A 219 -20.45 -14.18 0.58
C ARG A 219 -20.28 -12.75 0.07
N TYR A 220 -20.08 -11.78 0.95
CA TYR A 220 -19.79 -10.40 0.56
C TYR A 220 -18.55 -10.33 -0.32
N MET A 221 -17.44 -10.94 0.12
CA MET A 221 -16.20 -10.97 -0.64
C MET A 221 -16.36 -11.72 -1.97
N LYS A 222 -17.03 -12.87 -1.98
CA LYS A 222 -17.35 -13.60 -3.22
C LYS A 222 -18.15 -12.74 -4.20
N ASN A 223 -19.10 -11.97 -3.71
CA ASN A 223 -19.88 -11.04 -4.55
C ASN A 223 -19.02 -9.89 -5.07
N LEU A 224 -18.06 -9.40 -4.28
CA LEU A 224 -17.07 -8.42 -4.75
C LEU A 224 -16.24 -9.00 -5.90
N PHE A 225 -15.64 -10.19 -5.71
CA PHE A 225 -14.85 -10.84 -6.76
C PHE A 225 -15.64 -11.15 -8.03
N SER A 226 -16.91 -11.56 -7.90
CA SER A 226 -17.75 -11.88 -9.07
C SER A 226 -18.04 -10.65 -9.95
N ARG A 227 -17.89 -9.44 -9.41
CA ARG A 227 -18.00 -8.18 -10.16
C ARG A 227 -16.67 -7.75 -10.78
N CYS A 228 -15.55 -8.35 -10.33
CA CYS A 228 -14.23 -8.03 -10.87
C CYS A 228 -14.00 -8.78 -12.18
N THR A 229 -13.38 -8.08 -13.12
CA THR A 229 -12.96 -8.65 -14.41
C THR A 229 -11.61 -9.33 -14.23
N ILE A 230 -11.57 -10.61 -13.88
CA ILE A 230 -10.33 -11.41 -13.76
C ILE A 230 -10.16 -12.24 -15.03
N PRO A 231 -9.12 -11.99 -15.87
CA PRO A 231 -8.89 -12.73 -17.10
C PRO A 231 -8.76 -14.25 -16.83
N PRO A 232 -9.45 -15.10 -17.63
CA PRO A 232 -9.37 -16.55 -17.46
C PRO A 232 -7.97 -17.12 -17.79
N ALA A 233 -7.15 -16.35 -18.50
CA ALA A 233 -5.78 -16.73 -18.86
C ALA A 233 -4.79 -16.65 -17.68
N PHE A 234 -5.16 -16.04 -16.56
CA PHE A 234 -4.31 -15.98 -15.37
C PHE A 234 -4.04 -17.38 -14.83
N SER A 235 -2.80 -17.67 -14.49
CA SER A 235 -2.42 -18.88 -13.75
C SER A 235 -3.11 -18.92 -12.37
N ALA A 236 -3.15 -20.07 -11.74
CA ALA A 236 -3.74 -20.21 -10.40
C ALA A 236 -3.04 -19.34 -9.35
N LYS A 237 -1.71 -19.16 -9.45
CA LYS A 237 -0.94 -18.29 -8.56
C LYS A 237 -1.28 -16.82 -8.78
N GLU A 238 -1.22 -16.34 -10.01
CA GLU A 238 -1.59 -14.98 -10.38
C GLU A 238 -3.01 -14.62 -9.93
N LYS A 239 -3.97 -15.55 -10.15
CA LYS A 239 -5.33 -15.38 -9.70
C LYS A 239 -5.43 -15.22 -8.19
N ASN A 240 -4.74 -16.06 -7.40
CA ASN A 240 -4.73 -15.95 -5.94
C ASN A 240 -4.12 -14.62 -5.48
N VAL A 241 -3.04 -14.15 -6.10
CA VAL A 241 -2.40 -12.86 -5.79
C VAL A 241 -3.33 -11.70 -6.13
N VAL A 242 -4.02 -11.74 -7.27
CA VAL A 242 -5.01 -10.71 -7.65
C VAL A 242 -6.18 -10.70 -6.67
N GLU A 243 -6.74 -11.86 -6.31
CA GLU A 243 -7.84 -11.97 -5.36
C GLU A 243 -7.45 -11.41 -3.98
N GLN A 244 -6.24 -11.72 -3.50
CA GLN A 244 -5.75 -11.13 -2.25
C GLN A 244 -5.50 -9.63 -2.38
N SER A 245 -4.98 -9.16 -3.51
CA SER A 245 -4.79 -7.73 -3.79
C SER A 245 -6.12 -6.97 -3.81
N ILE A 246 -7.20 -7.55 -4.33
CA ILE A 246 -8.56 -6.99 -4.24
C ILE A 246 -8.99 -6.83 -2.78
N SER A 247 -8.73 -7.83 -1.93
CA SER A 247 -9.01 -7.74 -0.49
C SER A 247 -8.20 -6.62 0.17
N ILE A 248 -6.92 -6.47 -0.17
CA ILE A 248 -6.03 -5.42 0.35
C ILE A 248 -6.51 -4.03 -0.07
N LEU A 249 -6.82 -3.83 -1.35
CA LEU A 249 -7.38 -2.58 -1.86
C LEU A 249 -8.67 -2.19 -1.11
N LYS A 250 -9.51 -3.19 -0.83
CA LYS A 250 -10.77 -2.97 -0.10
C LYS A 250 -10.55 -2.64 1.38
N MET A 251 -9.62 -3.32 2.06
CA MET A 251 -9.24 -3.06 3.45
C MET A 251 -8.64 -1.67 3.65
N ALA A 252 -7.90 -1.18 2.66
CA ALA A 252 -7.17 0.08 2.74
C ALA A 252 -8.03 1.31 2.40
N GLN A 253 -9.28 1.13 1.96
CA GLN A 253 -10.18 2.23 1.62
C GLN A 253 -11.21 2.48 2.71
N VAL A 254 -11.36 3.75 3.14
CA VAL A 254 -12.41 4.14 4.09
C VAL A 254 -13.79 3.83 3.51
N SER A 255 -14.52 2.95 4.19
CA SER A 255 -15.71 2.29 3.63
C SER A 255 -17.02 3.00 3.94
N ASP A 256 -17.12 3.75 5.05
CA ASP A 256 -18.36 4.32 5.55
C ASP A 256 -18.26 5.82 5.80
N LYS A 257 -19.26 6.55 5.32
CA LYS A 257 -19.34 8.01 5.42
C LYS A 257 -19.98 8.53 6.71
N GLU A 258 -20.75 7.71 7.41
CA GLU A 258 -21.40 8.13 8.66
C GLU A 258 -20.38 8.06 9.81
N ILE A 259 -19.45 7.09 9.74
CA ILE A 259 -18.40 6.91 10.73
C ILE A 259 -17.23 7.89 10.48
N PHE A 260 -16.81 8.04 9.22
CA PHE A 260 -15.74 8.95 8.81
C PHE A 260 -16.18 9.84 7.64
N PRO A 261 -17.00 10.88 7.89
CA PRO A 261 -17.65 11.66 6.82
C PRO A 261 -16.66 12.44 5.94
N PHE A 262 -15.54 12.87 6.50
CA PHE A 262 -14.55 13.68 5.78
C PHE A 262 -13.52 12.86 5.00
N SER A 263 -13.43 11.55 5.26
CA SER A 263 -12.42 10.67 4.66
C SER A 263 -13.02 9.48 3.89
N HIS A 264 -14.34 9.45 3.70
CA HIS A 264 -14.99 8.40 2.93
C HIS A 264 -14.41 8.27 1.52
N GLY A 265 -13.85 7.09 1.23
CA GLY A 265 -13.17 6.81 -0.04
C GLY A 265 -11.66 7.01 -0.01
N GLN A 266 -11.09 7.60 1.03
CA GLN A 266 -9.65 7.75 1.23
C GLN A 266 -8.95 6.39 1.22
N ILE A 267 -7.77 6.31 0.58
CA ILE A 267 -7.02 5.06 0.41
C ILE A 267 -5.65 5.22 1.06
N MET A 268 -5.30 4.29 1.96
CA MET A 268 -3.99 4.24 2.60
C MET A 268 -2.94 3.62 1.68
N ALA A 269 -1.69 4.08 1.75
CA ALA A 269 -0.60 3.54 0.95
C ALA A 269 -0.18 2.14 1.39
N SER A 270 -0.27 1.84 2.69
CA SER A 270 -0.09 0.48 3.23
C SER A 270 -1.10 0.17 4.32
N LEU A 271 -1.18 -1.12 4.70
CA LEU A 271 -1.90 -1.56 5.89
C LEU A 271 -0.95 -1.63 7.08
N ARG A 272 -1.50 -1.47 8.31
CA ARG A 272 -0.73 -1.76 9.53
C ARG A 272 -0.26 -3.22 9.56
N PRO A 273 0.89 -3.54 10.16
CA PRO A 273 1.78 -2.65 10.90
C PRO A 273 2.77 -1.86 10.05
N GLY A 274 2.60 -1.82 8.72
CA GLY A 274 3.43 -1.03 7.83
C GLY A 274 3.44 0.45 8.23
N LEU A 275 4.54 1.14 7.96
CA LEU A 275 4.69 2.56 8.30
C LEU A 275 3.77 3.48 7.51
N TRP A 276 3.46 3.09 6.28
CA TRP A 276 2.82 3.96 5.29
C TRP A 276 1.28 3.89 5.34
N HIS A 277 0.68 3.78 6.52
CA HIS A 277 -0.78 3.85 6.71
C HIS A 277 -1.29 5.30 6.71
N VAL A 278 -0.88 6.04 5.70
CA VAL A 278 -1.26 7.42 5.36
C VAL A 278 -1.75 7.43 3.90
N ALA A 279 -2.50 8.42 3.51
CA ALA A 279 -3.13 8.49 2.19
C ALA A 279 -2.34 9.40 1.24
N TRP A 280 -1.28 8.88 0.64
CA TRP A 280 -0.58 9.57 -0.44
C TRP A 280 -1.43 9.61 -1.70
N VAL A 281 -1.41 10.74 -2.39
CA VAL A 281 -2.12 10.93 -3.66
C VAL A 281 -1.55 10.00 -4.73
N ARG A 282 -0.25 9.84 -4.76
CA ARG A 282 0.48 8.95 -5.67
C ARG A 282 0.00 7.51 -5.56
N ASP A 283 0.04 6.93 -4.35
CA ASP A 283 -0.45 5.58 -4.09
C ASP A 283 -1.94 5.42 -4.36
N GLY A 284 -2.74 6.39 -3.91
CA GLY A 284 -4.18 6.43 -4.15
C GLY A 284 -4.51 6.45 -5.65
N SER A 285 -3.73 7.16 -6.46
CA SER A 285 -3.91 7.24 -7.91
C SER A 285 -3.63 5.91 -8.60
N TYR A 286 -2.58 5.18 -8.23
CA TYR A 286 -2.35 3.82 -8.72
C TYR A 286 -3.44 2.84 -8.25
N ALA A 287 -3.86 2.94 -7.00
CA ALA A 287 -4.94 2.11 -6.46
C ALA A 287 -6.27 2.33 -7.21
N ILE A 288 -6.64 3.58 -7.49
CA ILE A 288 -7.83 3.94 -8.27
C ILE A 288 -7.75 3.39 -9.69
N GLN A 289 -6.60 3.48 -10.37
CA GLN A 289 -6.39 2.88 -11.69
C GLN A 289 -6.55 1.35 -11.64
N ALA A 290 -5.98 0.68 -10.65
CA ALA A 290 -6.12 -0.77 -10.47
C ALA A 290 -7.58 -1.18 -10.18
N MET A 291 -8.27 -0.47 -9.29
CA MET A 291 -9.70 -0.67 -9.02
C MET A 291 -10.54 -0.49 -10.29
N THR A 292 -10.22 0.53 -11.10
CA THR A 292 -10.87 0.78 -12.38
C THR A 292 -10.62 -0.38 -13.35
N ARG A 293 -9.40 -0.86 -13.41
CA ARG A 293 -9.01 -1.99 -14.26
C ARG A 293 -9.71 -3.29 -13.88
N LEU A 294 -9.88 -3.51 -12.58
CA LEU A 294 -10.61 -4.66 -12.02
C LEU A 294 -12.13 -4.58 -12.24
N GLY A 295 -12.70 -3.43 -12.57
CA GLY A 295 -14.15 -3.22 -12.59
C GLY A 295 -14.75 -2.85 -11.21
N MET A 296 -13.92 -2.54 -10.21
CA MET A 296 -14.33 -2.01 -8.91
C MET A 296 -14.70 -0.52 -9.02
N TYR A 297 -15.61 -0.20 -9.92
CA TYR A 297 -15.92 1.19 -10.31
C TYR A 297 -16.49 2.04 -9.17
N ALA A 298 -17.24 1.43 -8.27
CA ALA A 298 -17.79 2.14 -7.12
C ALA A 298 -16.70 2.58 -6.15
N GLU A 299 -15.73 1.71 -5.90
CA GLU A 299 -14.57 1.97 -5.05
C GLU A 299 -13.63 3.01 -5.69
N ALA A 300 -13.35 2.86 -6.98
CA ALA A 300 -12.55 3.83 -7.74
C ALA A 300 -13.18 5.23 -7.71
N LYS A 301 -14.50 5.31 -7.95
CA LYS A 301 -15.24 6.57 -7.90
C LYS A 301 -15.18 7.25 -6.53
N LYS A 302 -15.29 6.47 -5.45
CA LYS A 302 -15.17 6.99 -4.08
C LYS A 302 -13.79 7.59 -3.82
N GLY A 303 -12.72 6.93 -4.28
CA GLY A 303 -11.35 7.44 -4.18
C GLY A 303 -11.17 8.77 -4.91
N LEU A 304 -11.67 8.86 -6.15
CA LEU A 304 -11.66 10.11 -6.92
C LEU A 304 -12.50 11.21 -6.24
N GLU A 305 -13.72 10.89 -5.78
CA GLU A 305 -14.57 11.85 -5.09
C GLU A 305 -13.98 12.36 -3.78
N PHE A 306 -13.27 11.50 -3.05
CA PHE A 306 -12.56 11.91 -1.85
C PHE A 306 -11.57 13.04 -2.18
N MET A 307 -10.62 12.80 -3.09
CA MET A 307 -9.60 13.79 -3.45
C MET A 307 -10.20 15.06 -4.03
N LEU A 308 -11.28 14.96 -4.81
CA LEU A 308 -11.98 16.11 -5.39
C LEU A 308 -12.79 16.95 -4.37
N LYS A 309 -13.04 16.44 -3.17
CA LYS A 309 -13.77 17.12 -2.10
C LYS A 309 -12.88 17.50 -0.92
N ALA A 310 -11.74 16.85 -0.77
CA ALA A 310 -10.83 17.05 0.34
C ALA A 310 -10.35 18.48 0.41
N PRO A 311 -10.31 19.11 1.59
CA PRO A 311 -9.74 20.43 1.78
C PRO A 311 -8.25 20.44 1.43
N SER A 312 -7.88 21.17 0.38
CA SER A 312 -6.52 21.30 -0.16
C SER A 312 -6.26 22.76 -0.52
N GLY A 313 -5.05 23.07 -0.98
CA GLY A 313 -4.69 24.41 -1.41
C GLY A 313 -3.94 25.23 -0.37
N TYR A 314 -3.47 24.59 0.71
CA TYR A 314 -2.79 25.28 1.81
C TYR A 314 -1.39 25.76 1.43
N PHE A 315 -0.77 25.16 0.40
CA PHE A 315 0.59 25.48 -0.06
C PHE A 315 0.58 26.19 -1.43
N LYS A 316 -0.47 26.95 -1.74
CA LYS A 316 -0.54 27.72 -3.00
C LYS A 316 0.69 28.59 -3.24
N HIS A 317 1.17 29.24 -2.18
CA HIS A 317 2.45 29.95 -2.12
C HIS A 317 3.21 29.44 -0.91
N TYR A 318 4.40 28.91 -1.14
CA TYR A 318 5.29 28.49 -0.08
C TYR A 318 6.70 29.01 -0.34
N ILE A 319 7.07 30.08 0.36
CA ILE A 319 8.41 30.66 0.26
C ILE A 319 9.35 29.91 1.20
N TYR A 320 10.31 29.21 0.63
CA TYR A 320 11.32 28.48 1.40
C TYR A 320 12.48 29.39 1.85
N LYS A 321 13.41 28.86 2.64
CA LYS A 321 14.59 29.58 3.20
C LYS A 321 15.48 30.21 2.12
N ASP A 322 15.47 29.70 0.90
CA ASP A 322 16.20 30.22 -0.26
C ASP A 322 15.48 31.39 -0.97
N GLY A 323 14.32 31.79 -0.47
CA GLY A 323 13.51 32.89 -1.01
C GLY A 323 12.66 32.54 -2.23
N LYS A 324 12.65 31.28 -2.68
CA LYS A 324 11.83 30.84 -3.81
C LYS A 324 10.46 30.38 -3.37
N ASP A 325 9.48 30.56 -4.26
CA ASP A 325 8.13 30.04 -4.10
C ASP A 325 8.02 28.64 -4.72
N TYR A 326 7.87 27.64 -3.87
CA TYR A 326 7.70 26.24 -4.26
C TYR A 326 6.23 25.85 -4.42
N GLY A 327 5.28 26.70 -4.04
CA GLY A 327 3.85 26.44 -4.26
C GLY A 327 3.46 26.50 -5.75
N PRO A 328 2.29 25.97 -6.17
CA PRO A 328 1.82 26.04 -7.58
C PRO A 328 1.61 27.48 -8.08
N GLY A 329 1.44 28.46 -7.20
CA GLY A 329 1.16 29.86 -7.53
C GLY A 329 -0.30 30.13 -7.90
N VAL A 330 -1.11 29.11 -8.07
CA VAL A 330 -2.54 29.17 -8.41
C VAL A 330 -3.36 28.28 -7.48
N ASP A 331 -4.68 28.45 -7.50
CA ASP A 331 -5.58 27.57 -6.74
C ASP A 331 -5.50 26.15 -7.25
N TYR A 332 -5.44 25.18 -6.34
CA TYR A 332 -5.41 23.77 -6.66
C TYR A 332 -6.35 22.96 -5.75
N GLN A 333 -6.65 21.72 -6.13
CA GLN A 333 -7.60 20.86 -5.41
C GLN A 333 -6.96 19.62 -4.83
N ILE A 334 -6.01 18.99 -5.49
CA ILE A 334 -5.40 17.74 -5.06
C ILE A 334 -4.24 18.07 -4.13
N SER A 335 -4.11 17.39 -2.98
CA SER A 335 -2.95 17.56 -2.08
C SER A 335 -1.64 17.43 -2.85
N LEU A 336 -0.63 18.15 -2.39
CA LEU A 336 0.72 18.10 -2.97
C LEU A 336 1.57 16.94 -2.39
N THR A 337 0.97 16.07 -1.56
CA THR A 337 1.61 14.85 -1.04
C THR A 337 0.54 13.86 -0.57
N ARG A 338 -0.16 14.14 0.54
CA ARG A 338 -1.02 13.17 1.23
C ARG A 338 -2.11 13.87 2.06
N TYR A 339 -2.90 13.09 2.79
CA TYR A 339 -4.01 13.60 3.59
C TYR A 339 -4.01 13.01 5.00
N PHE A 340 -4.42 13.82 5.99
CA PHE A 340 -4.81 13.32 7.31
C PHE A 340 -6.08 12.47 7.26
N GLY A 341 -6.32 11.72 8.33
CA GLY A 341 -7.54 10.91 8.47
C GLY A 341 -8.84 11.72 8.47
N ASN A 342 -8.81 13.01 8.78
CA ASN A 342 -9.95 13.93 8.67
C ASN A 342 -10.11 14.53 7.25
N GLY A 343 -9.33 14.09 6.28
CA GLY A 343 -9.39 14.51 4.88
C GLY A 343 -8.65 15.80 4.55
N LYS A 344 -8.06 16.50 5.51
CA LYS A 344 -7.27 17.70 5.23
C LYS A 344 -5.94 17.36 4.57
N GLU A 345 -5.48 18.25 3.70
CA GLU A 345 -4.14 18.17 3.09
C GLU A 345 -3.05 18.12 4.15
N GLU A 346 -2.09 17.24 3.96
CA GLU A 346 -0.92 17.02 4.79
C GLU A 346 0.29 16.81 3.89
N CYS A 347 1.37 17.54 4.11
CA CYS A 347 2.56 17.52 3.27
C CYS A 347 3.82 17.17 4.06
N ASP A 348 3.71 16.35 5.10
CA ASP A 348 4.86 15.87 5.90
C ASP A 348 5.81 16.98 6.35
N TYR A 349 5.24 18.02 6.94
CA TYR A 349 6.00 19.23 7.29
C TYR A 349 7.05 18.95 8.37
N ASN A 350 8.31 19.23 8.08
CA ASN A 350 9.41 19.12 9.01
C ASN A 350 10.34 20.36 8.96
N GLU A 351 11.54 20.28 9.50
CA GLU A 351 12.55 21.37 9.51
C GLU A 351 13.04 21.81 8.12
N PHE A 352 12.87 20.95 7.11
CA PHE A 352 13.16 21.23 5.70
C PHE A 352 11.92 21.67 4.91
N GLY A 353 10.85 22.02 5.60
CA GLY A 353 9.57 22.43 5.00
C GLY A 353 8.66 21.26 4.66
N PRO A 354 7.59 21.51 3.89
CA PRO A 354 6.68 20.48 3.41
C PRO A 354 7.32 19.66 2.28
N ASN A 355 6.86 18.42 2.09
CA ASN A 355 6.96 17.77 0.80
C ASN A 355 6.01 18.45 -0.19
N ILE A 356 6.53 18.95 -1.27
CA ILE A 356 5.76 19.52 -2.38
C ILE A 356 6.04 18.69 -3.61
N GLU A 357 5.02 17.97 -4.08
CA GLU A 357 5.13 16.94 -5.11
C GLU A 357 4.11 17.19 -6.22
N PHE A 358 4.58 17.69 -7.36
CA PHE A 358 3.69 18.02 -8.47
C PHE A 358 3.31 16.83 -9.35
N ASP A 359 3.97 15.68 -9.19
CA ASP A 359 3.60 14.42 -9.84
C ASP A 359 2.18 13.98 -9.46
N ASP A 360 1.71 14.32 -8.27
CA ASP A 360 0.37 14.05 -7.78
C ASP A 360 -0.73 14.57 -8.71
N PHE A 361 -0.56 15.76 -9.29
CA PHE A 361 -1.50 16.28 -10.30
C PHE A 361 -1.54 15.37 -11.54
N GLY A 362 -0.38 14.98 -12.06
CA GLY A 362 -0.27 14.15 -13.26
C GLY A 362 -0.86 12.75 -13.07
N LEU A 363 -0.58 12.14 -11.94
CA LEU A 363 -1.10 10.81 -11.57
C LEU A 363 -2.61 10.84 -11.34
N PHE A 364 -3.12 11.87 -10.66
CA PHE A 364 -4.56 12.02 -10.45
C PHE A 364 -5.30 12.28 -11.78
N LEU A 365 -4.76 13.13 -12.67
CA LEU A 365 -5.31 13.32 -14.02
C LEU A 365 -5.41 11.99 -14.77
N THR A 366 -4.38 11.16 -14.68
CA THR A 366 -4.35 9.82 -15.31
C THR A 366 -5.43 8.91 -14.72
N ALA A 367 -5.55 8.84 -13.39
CA ALA A 367 -6.55 8.02 -12.71
C ALA A 367 -7.99 8.46 -13.04
N PHE A 368 -8.24 9.77 -13.05
CA PHE A 368 -9.54 10.34 -13.43
C PHE A 368 -9.90 10.00 -14.88
N CYS A 369 -8.96 10.21 -15.82
CA CYS A 369 -9.17 9.94 -17.24
C CYS A 369 -9.40 8.45 -17.51
N ASP A 370 -8.65 7.55 -16.86
CA ASP A 370 -8.82 6.10 -17.00
C ASP A 370 -10.20 5.67 -16.51
N TYR A 371 -10.63 6.16 -15.33
CA TYR A 371 -11.96 5.89 -14.80
C TYR A 371 -13.07 6.34 -15.76
N VAL A 372 -13.06 7.60 -16.19
CA VAL A 372 -14.12 8.13 -17.08
C VAL A 372 -14.14 7.40 -18.41
N SER A 373 -12.96 7.12 -19.00
CA SER A 373 -12.86 6.44 -20.29
C SER A 373 -13.37 5.01 -20.25
N ARG A 374 -13.11 4.27 -19.16
CA ARG A 374 -13.55 2.88 -19.02
C ARG A 374 -15.01 2.72 -18.63
N THR A 375 -15.52 3.66 -17.82
CA THR A 375 -16.90 3.58 -17.32
C THR A 375 -17.89 4.31 -18.19
N ASN A 376 -17.44 5.21 -19.05
CA ASN A 376 -18.28 6.18 -19.77
C ASN A 376 -19.19 7.01 -18.82
N ASP A 377 -18.76 7.24 -17.57
CA ASP A 377 -19.50 8.03 -16.57
C ASP A 377 -19.47 9.53 -16.92
N SER A 378 -20.23 9.89 -17.94
CA SER A 378 -20.35 11.27 -18.42
C SER A 378 -20.96 12.21 -17.38
N ALA A 379 -21.79 11.70 -16.47
CA ALA A 379 -22.38 12.49 -15.40
C ALA A 379 -21.31 12.90 -14.37
N PHE A 380 -20.44 11.94 -13.98
CA PHE A 380 -19.32 12.20 -13.12
C PHE A 380 -18.33 13.18 -13.75
N TYR A 381 -17.99 12.98 -15.02
CA TYR A 381 -17.13 13.88 -15.77
C TYR A 381 -17.70 15.33 -15.78
N LYS A 382 -18.97 15.51 -16.18
CA LYS A 382 -19.61 16.83 -16.23
C LYS A 382 -19.64 17.53 -14.86
N LYS A 383 -19.90 16.76 -13.80
CA LYS A 383 -19.92 17.27 -12.42
C LYS A 383 -18.58 17.89 -12.02
N TRP A 384 -17.47 17.23 -12.38
CA TRP A 384 -16.14 17.60 -11.89
C TRP A 384 -15.27 18.33 -12.90
N ASN A 385 -15.70 18.43 -14.15
CA ASN A 385 -14.88 18.99 -15.24
C ASN A 385 -14.35 20.39 -14.92
N GLN A 386 -15.15 21.27 -14.32
CA GLN A 386 -14.70 22.62 -13.96
C GLN A 386 -13.52 22.59 -12.98
N VAL A 387 -13.61 21.79 -11.91
CA VAL A 387 -12.54 21.62 -10.92
C VAL A 387 -11.31 20.98 -11.57
N MET A 388 -11.51 19.95 -12.38
CA MET A 388 -10.43 19.28 -13.11
C MET A 388 -9.70 20.23 -14.05
N CYS A 389 -10.40 21.11 -14.76
CA CYS A 389 -9.77 22.12 -15.60
C CYS A 389 -9.00 23.15 -14.78
N THR A 390 -9.69 23.83 -13.83
CA THR A 390 -9.14 25.05 -13.22
C THR A 390 -8.20 24.77 -12.05
N LYS A 391 -8.39 23.66 -11.31
CA LYS A 391 -7.65 23.39 -10.07
C LYS A 391 -6.75 22.15 -10.13
N VAL A 392 -6.75 21.39 -11.24
CA VAL A 392 -5.84 20.27 -11.43
C VAL A 392 -5.02 20.47 -12.70
N ALA A 393 -5.65 20.47 -13.87
CA ALA A 393 -4.92 20.58 -15.14
C ALA A 393 -4.26 21.95 -15.33
N ASP A 394 -4.95 23.06 -15.01
CA ASP A 394 -4.38 24.40 -15.08
C ASP A 394 -3.30 24.62 -14.02
N ALA A 395 -3.46 24.03 -12.83
CA ALA A 395 -2.43 24.02 -11.80
C ALA A 395 -1.17 23.24 -12.27
N THR A 396 -1.35 22.11 -12.94
CA THR A 396 -0.22 21.38 -13.57
C THR A 396 0.48 22.23 -14.62
N VAL A 397 -0.29 22.92 -15.48
CA VAL A 397 0.28 23.79 -16.52
C VAL A 397 1.06 24.97 -15.91
N SER A 398 0.58 25.56 -14.79
CA SER A 398 1.29 26.66 -14.12
C SER A 398 2.62 26.24 -13.47
N CYS A 399 2.81 24.94 -13.24
CA CYS A 399 4.06 24.40 -12.73
C CYS A 399 5.11 24.14 -13.83
N ILE A 400 4.81 24.39 -15.11
CA ILE A 400 5.79 24.27 -16.21
C ILE A 400 6.75 25.46 -16.18
N ASP A 401 8.04 25.18 -16.02
CA ASP A 401 9.10 26.18 -15.96
C ASP A 401 9.58 26.57 -17.37
N THR A 402 10.40 27.59 -17.45
CA THR A 402 10.96 28.17 -18.69
C THR A 402 11.75 27.18 -19.52
N ASN A 403 12.35 26.15 -18.89
CA ASN A 403 13.04 25.06 -19.57
C ASN A 403 12.13 23.91 -20.02
N SER A 404 10.81 24.11 -19.99
CA SER A 404 9.83 23.11 -20.42
C SER A 404 9.77 21.84 -19.54
N LEU A 405 10.22 21.89 -18.31
CA LEU A 405 10.06 20.86 -17.29
C LEU A 405 9.11 21.35 -16.19
N ILE A 406 8.60 20.44 -15.37
CA ILE A 406 7.96 20.86 -14.12
C ILE A 406 9.04 21.50 -13.24
N LYS A 407 8.69 22.61 -12.56
CA LYS A 407 9.59 23.29 -11.63
C LYS A 407 10.07 22.36 -10.52
N ALA A 408 11.19 22.69 -9.89
CA ALA A 408 11.78 21.86 -8.84
C ALA A 408 10.80 21.65 -7.69
N ASP A 409 10.73 20.39 -7.23
CA ASP A 409 9.88 19.91 -6.15
C ASP A 409 10.61 18.91 -5.25
N SER A 410 9.92 18.32 -4.28
CA SER A 410 10.48 17.31 -3.36
C SER A 410 10.70 15.95 -4.02
N GLY A 411 10.16 15.76 -5.22
CA GLY A 411 10.26 14.53 -6.01
C GLY A 411 9.45 13.35 -5.46
N PRO A 412 9.36 12.27 -6.25
CA PRO A 412 8.54 11.11 -5.91
C PRO A 412 9.05 10.32 -4.68
N TRP A 413 10.23 10.67 -4.18
CA TRP A 413 10.86 10.01 -3.03
C TRP A 413 10.91 10.88 -1.76
N GLU A 414 10.24 12.03 -1.77
CA GLU A 414 9.93 12.85 -0.58
C GLU A 414 11.18 13.47 0.09
N HIS A 415 12.08 14.04 -0.71
CA HIS A 415 13.29 14.67 -0.20
C HIS A 415 13.08 16.07 0.41
N HIS A 416 11.83 16.46 0.64
CA HIS A 416 11.46 17.79 1.11
C HIS A 416 12.07 18.92 0.25
N LEU A 417 12.18 20.12 0.80
CA LEU A 417 12.80 21.26 0.10
C LEU A 417 14.27 21.45 0.49
N GLU A 418 14.89 20.47 1.15
CA GLU A 418 16.33 20.48 1.38
C GLU A 418 17.10 20.33 0.06
N MET A 419 16.60 19.46 -0.83
CA MET A 419 17.22 19.20 -2.13
C MET A 419 16.18 19.16 -3.26
N PRO A 420 15.47 20.26 -3.55
CA PRO A 420 14.44 20.27 -4.58
C PRO A 420 15.07 20.12 -5.96
N ARG A 421 14.48 19.31 -6.82
CA ARG A 421 14.95 19.04 -8.18
C ARG A 421 13.83 19.02 -9.19
N GLN A 422 14.18 19.19 -10.47
CA GLN A 422 13.25 18.94 -11.57
C GLN A 422 13.42 17.47 -12.04
N TYR A 423 12.47 16.63 -11.66
CA TYR A 423 12.53 15.19 -11.88
C TYR A 423 11.96 14.77 -13.23
N THR A 424 12.59 13.74 -13.82
CA THR A 424 12.08 13.04 -15.01
C THR A 424 10.73 12.39 -14.73
N PHE A 425 10.58 11.78 -13.52
CA PHE A 425 9.34 11.18 -13.08
C PHE A 425 8.21 12.21 -13.05
N THR A 426 8.36 13.30 -12.29
CA THR A 426 7.34 14.35 -12.11
C THR A 426 6.93 14.96 -13.46
N SER A 427 7.92 15.37 -14.27
CA SER A 427 7.62 15.93 -15.60
C SER A 427 6.94 14.91 -16.53
N GLY A 428 7.33 13.63 -16.41
CA GLY A 428 6.78 12.54 -17.21
C GLY A 428 5.33 12.21 -16.89
N VAL A 429 4.98 12.08 -15.61
CA VAL A 429 3.58 11.78 -15.22
C VAL A 429 2.66 12.98 -15.45
N CYS A 430 3.14 14.22 -15.25
CA CYS A 430 2.40 15.43 -15.59
C CYS A 430 2.13 15.54 -17.10
N ALA A 431 3.15 15.28 -17.94
CA ALA A 431 2.97 15.25 -19.39
C ALA A 431 1.92 14.22 -19.81
N ARG A 432 1.99 13.02 -19.22
CA ARG A 432 1.04 11.95 -19.53
C ARG A 432 -0.38 12.27 -19.06
N GLY A 433 -0.53 12.79 -17.85
CA GLY A 433 -1.82 13.21 -17.29
C GLY A 433 -2.49 14.29 -18.15
N LEU A 434 -1.74 15.32 -18.54
CA LEU A 434 -2.23 16.38 -19.43
C LEU A 434 -2.58 15.87 -20.83
N GLU A 435 -1.79 14.95 -21.41
CA GLU A 435 -2.09 14.30 -22.70
C GLU A 435 -3.44 13.57 -22.64
N GLN A 436 -3.64 12.75 -21.59
CA GLN A 436 -4.87 11.98 -21.43
C GLN A 436 -6.07 12.91 -21.15
N PHE A 437 -5.89 13.91 -20.33
CA PHE A 437 -6.95 14.88 -20.04
C PHE A 437 -7.32 15.67 -21.30
N GLY A 438 -6.34 16.10 -22.12
CA GLY A 438 -6.60 16.74 -23.40
C GLY A 438 -7.38 15.85 -24.37
N LYS A 439 -7.09 14.54 -24.41
CA LYS A 439 -7.85 13.55 -25.21
C LYS A 439 -9.29 13.42 -24.69
N LEU A 440 -9.48 13.36 -23.37
CA LEU A 440 -10.80 13.29 -22.75
C LEU A 440 -11.62 14.57 -23.05
N GLN A 441 -11.05 15.77 -22.89
CA GLN A 441 -11.68 17.05 -23.23
C GLN A 441 -12.14 17.04 -24.70
N ARG A 442 -11.28 16.58 -25.62
CA ARG A 442 -11.63 16.48 -27.04
C ARG A 442 -12.80 15.51 -27.28
N GLN A 443 -12.83 14.38 -26.59
CA GLN A 443 -13.94 13.40 -26.68
C GLN A 443 -15.27 14.02 -26.27
N PHE A 444 -15.27 14.94 -25.30
CA PHE A 444 -16.46 15.67 -24.87
C PHE A 444 -16.68 17.00 -25.60
N HIS A 445 -15.97 17.25 -26.69
CA HIS A 445 -16.06 18.47 -27.51
C HIS A 445 -15.77 19.77 -26.73
N LEU A 446 -14.86 19.70 -25.75
CA LEU A 446 -14.44 20.83 -24.93
C LEU A 446 -13.05 21.36 -25.32
N PRO A 447 -12.63 22.56 -24.88
CA PRO A 447 -11.30 23.10 -25.15
C PRO A 447 -10.19 22.18 -24.65
N TYR A 448 -9.32 21.70 -25.52
CA TYR A 448 -8.28 20.71 -25.21
C TYR A 448 -6.87 21.13 -25.65
N LYS A 449 -6.76 22.11 -26.58
CA LYS A 449 -5.48 22.47 -27.23
C LYS A 449 -4.41 22.89 -26.23
N LYS A 450 -4.79 23.62 -25.18
CA LYS A 450 -3.91 24.05 -24.08
C LYS A 450 -3.21 22.87 -23.44
N TYR A 451 -3.95 21.84 -23.05
CA TYR A 451 -3.43 20.66 -22.37
C TYR A 451 -2.58 19.79 -23.27
N LYS A 452 -2.99 19.66 -24.54
CA LYS A 452 -2.18 18.97 -25.55
C LYS A 452 -0.82 19.67 -25.74
N LEU A 453 -0.81 20.99 -25.93
CA LEU A 453 0.43 21.77 -26.08
C LEU A 453 1.33 21.64 -24.85
N ALA A 454 0.76 21.75 -23.62
CA ALA A 454 1.51 21.62 -22.38
C ALA A 454 2.16 20.23 -22.23
N ALA A 455 1.45 19.17 -22.61
CA ALA A 455 1.99 17.80 -22.63
C ALA A 455 3.16 17.66 -23.63
N GLU A 456 3.01 18.24 -24.83
CA GLU A 456 4.07 18.25 -25.85
C GLU A 456 5.29 19.06 -25.39
N THR A 457 5.08 20.20 -24.74
CA THR A 457 6.13 21.02 -24.13
C THR A 457 6.93 20.26 -23.09
N LEU A 458 6.25 19.61 -22.13
CA LEU A 458 6.93 18.79 -21.11
C LEU A 458 7.68 17.62 -21.72
N LYS A 459 7.09 16.91 -22.69
CA LYS A 459 7.77 15.83 -23.40
C LYS A 459 9.04 16.31 -24.10
N GLN A 460 8.98 17.49 -24.76
CA GLN A 460 10.14 18.09 -25.41
C GLN A 460 11.21 18.48 -24.36
N GLY A 461 10.82 19.04 -23.21
CA GLY A 461 11.72 19.37 -22.11
C GLY A 461 12.46 18.13 -21.59
N ILE A 462 11.74 17.01 -21.38
CA ILE A 462 12.35 15.73 -21.00
C ILE A 462 13.36 15.26 -22.05
N MET A 463 13.01 15.29 -23.33
CA MET A 463 13.92 14.88 -24.42
C MET A 463 15.15 15.77 -24.52
N THR A 464 15.01 17.07 -24.23
CA THR A 464 16.12 18.04 -24.34
C THR A 464 17.07 18.01 -23.15
N HIS A 465 16.54 17.86 -21.93
CA HIS A 465 17.32 18.08 -20.71
C HIS A 465 17.62 16.82 -19.90
N MET A 466 16.84 15.74 -20.09
CA MET A 466 17.03 14.49 -19.36
C MET A 466 17.67 13.38 -20.17
N LEU A 467 17.55 13.42 -21.51
CA LEU A 467 18.16 12.42 -22.40
C LEU A 467 19.67 12.64 -22.51
N CYS A 468 20.46 11.68 -22.06
CA CYS A 468 21.91 11.66 -22.10
C CYS A 468 22.42 10.80 -23.28
N ASP A 469 23.39 11.32 -24.05
CA ASP A 469 24.08 10.61 -25.15
C ASP A 469 23.12 10.02 -26.20
N ASN A 470 21.89 10.52 -26.30
CA ASN A 470 20.79 9.94 -27.09
C ASN A 470 20.50 8.46 -26.74
N ARG A 471 20.78 8.01 -25.52
CA ARG A 471 20.74 6.61 -25.11
C ARG A 471 19.92 6.33 -23.88
N TYR A 472 19.96 7.17 -22.86
CA TYR A 472 19.30 6.94 -21.59
C TYR A 472 18.86 8.24 -20.95
N PHE A 473 17.89 8.17 -20.03
CA PHE A 473 17.43 9.32 -19.27
C PHE A 473 18.04 9.31 -17.88
N LYS A 474 18.43 10.47 -17.36
CA LYS A 474 18.83 10.68 -15.97
C LYS A 474 17.62 11.02 -15.09
N GLY A 475 17.74 10.83 -13.77
CA GLY A 475 16.66 11.03 -12.80
C GLY A 475 16.16 12.47 -12.71
N ASN A 476 17.08 13.45 -12.79
CA ASN A 476 16.73 14.87 -12.69
C ASN A 476 17.71 15.75 -13.48
N VAL A 477 17.33 17.00 -13.74
CA VAL A 477 18.17 17.93 -14.50
C VAL A 477 19.34 18.48 -13.69
N ASN A 478 19.23 18.54 -12.38
CA ASN A 478 20.19 19.20 -11.48
C ASN A 478 21.47 18.40 -11.28
N ASP A 479 21.37 17.06 -11.25
CA ASP A 479 22.52 16.19 -11.09
C ASP A 479 23.26 16.04 -12.43
N GLN A 480 24.54 16.45 -12.44
CA GLN A 480 25.39 16.43 -13.65
C GLN A 480 26.37 15.24 -13.64
N LEU A 481 26.75 14.77 -12.46
CA LEU A 481 27.70 13.68 -12.30
C LEU A 481 26.97 12.35 -12.11
N LYS A 482 27.39 11.31 -12.82
CA LYS A 482 26.85 9.93 -12.67
C LYS A 482 26.98 9.37 -11.24
N THR A 483 27.81 9.95 -10.42
CA THR A 483 27.99 9.60 -9.00
C THR A 483 27.08 10.37 -8.06
N ALA A 484 26.30 11.34 -8.58
CA ALA A 484 25.31 12.04 -7.77
C ALA A 484 24.17 11.07 -7.39
N HIS A 485 23.64 11.26 -6.19
CA HIS A 485 22.71 10.34 -5.54
C HIS A 485 21.48 9.98 -6.39
N GLU A 486 20.92 10.96 -7.12
CA GLU A 486 19.68 10.78 -7.90
C GLU A 486 19.92 10.92 -9.42
N TYR A 487 21.18 10.84 -9.87
CA TYR A 487 21.46 10.83 -11.31
C TYR A 487 20.83 9.61 -11.98
N TYR A 488 20.98 8.43 -11.35
CA TYR A 488 20.27 7.22 -11.72
C TYR A 488 19.12 7.01 -10.74
N ASP A 489 17.90 7.05 -11.25
CA ASP A 489 16.66 6.97 -10.49
C ASP A 489 15.71 5.97 -11.15
N GLY A 490 15.26 4.97 -10.39
CA GLY A 490 14.27 3.99 -10.85
C GLY A 490 12.95 4.60 -11.32
N GLY A 491 12.60 5.79 -10.83
CA GLY A 491 11.44 6.55 -11.28
C GLY A 491 11.45 6.92 -12.77
N VAL A 492 12.63 6.97 -13.39
CA VAL A 492 12.77 7.21 -14.85
C VAL A 492 11.96 6.21 -15.68
N PHE A 493 11.81 4.97 -15.22
CA PHE A 493 11.07 3.97 -15.99
C PHE A 493 9.58 4.29 -16.15
N GLU A 494 9.04 5.20 -15.35
CA GLU A 494 7.64 5.62 -15.45
C GLU A 494 7.33 6.26 -16.81
N ILE A 495 8.25 7.03 -17.42
CA ILE A 495 8.00 7.65 -18.73
C ILE A 495 7.80 6.63 -19.87
N PHE A 496 8.38 5.44 -19.71
CA PHE A 496 8.14 4.31 -20.61
C PHE A 496 6.90 3.51 -20.20
N ALA A 497 6.78 3.22 -18.90
CA ALA A 497 5.71 2.40 -18.36
C ALA A 497 4.30 3.01 -18.52
N ASN A 498 4.20 4.34 -18.49
CA ASN A 498 2.93 5.06 -18.74
C ASN A 498 2.69 5.31 -20.25
N GLY A 499 3.65 4.99 -21.11
CA GLY A 499 3.57 5.12 -22.56
C GLY A 499 3.74 6.55 -23.09
N LEU A 500 4.34 7.46 -22.33
CA LEU A 500 4.74 8.80 -22.81
C LEU A 500 5.85 8.67 -23.86
N ILE A 501 6.86 7.87 -23.59
CA ILE A 501 7.95 7.53 -24.50
C ILE A 501 7.75 6.09 -24.98
N ARG A 502 7.52 5.90 -26.29
CA ARG A 502 7.24 4.59 -26.90
C ARG A 502 8.36 4.09 -27.82
N ASP A 503 9.50 4.77 -27.81
CA ASP A 503 10.65 4.36 -28.61
C ASP A 503 11.31 3.12 -27.99
N LYS A 504 11.14 1.97 -28.66
CA LYS A 504 11.70 0.69 -28.22
C LYS A 504 13.22 0.70 -28.17
N LYS A 505 13.89 1.34 -29.15
CA LYS A 505 15.37 1.37 -29.19
C LYS A 505 15.90 2.19 -28.02
N LEU A 506 15.28 3.34 -27.78
CA LEU A 506 15.63 4.20 -26.64
C LEU A 506 15.38 3.50 -25.30
N PHE A 507 14.25 2.80 -25.16
CA PHE A 507 13.98 2.00 -23.95
C PHE A 507 15.05 0.94 -23.71
N LEU A 508 15.40 0.14 -24.74
CA LEU A 508 16.42 -0.90 -24.58
C LEU A 508 17.80 -0.33 -24.29
N SER A 509 18.17 0.79 -24.91
CA SER A 509 19.41 1.50 -24.63
C SER A 509 19.44 2.08 -23.19
N ASN A 510 18.29 2.57 -22.70
CA ASN A 510 18.13 2.98 -21.29
C ASN A 510 18.32 1.79 -20.35
N MET A 511 17.73 0.63 -20.65
CA MET A 511 17.91 -0.60 -19.87
C MET A 511 19.39 -1.03 -19.80
N GLU A 512 20.12 -1.00 -20.92
CA GLU A 512 21.54 -1.34 -20.95
C GLU A 512 22.39 -0.48 -20.00
N GLU A 513 22.05 0.80 -19.84
CA GLU A 513 22.74 1.69 -18.91
C GLU A 513 22.34 1.41 -17.45
N TYR A 514 21.06 1.27 -17.18
CA TYR A 514 20.53 1.04 -15.84
C TYR A 514 20.88 -0.35 -15.28
N ASP A 515 20.95 -1.39 -16.13
CA ASP A 515 21.40 -2.73 -15.75
C ASP A 515 22.82 -2.76 -15.15
N LYS A 516 23.69 -1.87 -15.60
CA LYS A 516 25.08 -1.78 -15.09
C LYS A 516 25.14 -1.28 -13.65
N VAL A 517 24.19 -0.45 -13.24
CA VAL A 517 24.31 0.33 -11.99
C VAL A 517 23.20 0.04 -10.97
N MET A 518 21.98 -0.28 -11.41
CA MET A 518 20.82 -0.42 -10.53
C MET A 518 20.29 -1.84 -10.40
N ARG A 519 20.74 -2.77 -11.25
CA ARG A 519 20.27 -4.16 -11.16
C ARG A 519 20.83 -4.84 -9.92
N ILE A 520 19.97 -5.58 -9.21
CA ILE A 520 20.37 -6.41 -8.06
C ILE A 520 21.36 -7.49 -8.53
N LYS A 521 22.47 -7.63 -7.78
CA LYS A 521 23.50 -8.62 -8.09
C LYS A 521 23.01 -10.04 -7.77
N GLY A 522 23.44 -11.01 -8.58
CA GLY A 522 23.08 -12.42 -8.45
C GLY A 522 21.97 -12.85 -9.43
N ASN A 523 21.24 -13.89 -9.09
CA ASN A 523 20.25 -14.50 -9.99
C ASN A 523 18.87 -13.84 -9.95
N ARG A 524 18.70 -12.73 -9.21
CA ARG A 524 17.43 -12.03 -9.09
C ARG A 524 17.25 -11.03 -10.24
N PRO A 525 16.03 -10.87 -10.76
CA PRO A 525 15.80 -9.98 -11.89
C PRO A 525 15.63 -8.50 -11.53
N GLY A 526 15.55 -8.15 -10.24
CA GLY A 526 15.08 -6.87 -9.73
C GLY A 526 16.08 -5.72 -9.71
N TYR A 527 15.60 -4.57 -9.28
CA TYR A 527 16.32 -3.30 -9.32
C TYR A 527 16.20 -2.53 -8.00
N ILE A 528 17.24 -1.79 -7.64
CA ILE A 528 17.21 -0.81 -6.56
C ILE A 528 16.46 0.46 -7.00
N ARG A 529 16.03 1.27 -6.04
CA ARG A 529 15.36 2.55 -6.32
C ARG A 529 16.35 3.67 -6.64
N LEU A 530 17.33 3.85 -5.78
CA LEU A 530 18.39 4.87 -5.88
C LEU A 530 19.74 4.28 -5.53
N ILE A 531 20.81 4.90 -6.02
CA ILE A 531 22.18 4.57 -5.62
C ILE A 531 22.48 5.32 -4.32
N SER A 532 22.38 4.65 -3.18
CA SER A 532 22.53 5.27 -1.87
C SER A 532 23.26 4.34 -0.90
N ALA A 533 23.86 4.94 0.13
CA ALA A 533 24.35 4.23 1.30
C ALA A 533 23.21 3.85 2.26
N ASP A 534 22.05 4.50 2.14
CA ASP A 534 20.86 4.19 2.93
C ASP A 534 20.32 2.80 2.55
N PRO A 535 20.19 1.88 3.53
CA PRO A 535 19.64 0.56 3.30
C PRO A 535 18.19 0.58 2.78
N TYR A 536 17.43 1.62 3.02
CA TYR A 536 16.08 1.77 2.50
C TYR A 536 16.08 1.95 0.98
N GLU A 537 16.99 2.75 0.44
CA GLU A 537 17.05 3.10 -0.96
C GLU A 537 17.60 1.99 -1.87
N ASN A 538 18.61 1.27 -1.39
CA ASN A 538 19.34 0.30 -2.20
C ASN A 538 18.86 -1.15 -2.05
N GLN A 539 17.61 -1.35 -1.62
CA GLN A 539 16.91 -2.64 -1.64
C GLN A 539 16.27 -2.89 -3.00
N GLU A 540 15.79 -4.12 -3.22
CA GLU A 540 15.02 -4.46 -4.40
C GLU A 540 13.58 -3.91 -4.29
N TRP A 541 13.26 -2.92 -5.09
CA TRP A 541 11.97 -2.24 -5.06
C TRP A 541 10.95 -2.89 -5.99
N VAL A 542 9.86 -3.39 -5.40
CA VAL A 542 8.80 -4.10 -6.15
C VAL A 542 8.12 -3.17 -7.15
N PHE A 543 7.84 -1.93 -6.76
CA PHE A 543 7.26 -0.94 -7.67
C PHE A 543 8.15 -0.73 -8.90
N ILE A 544 9.45 -0.54 -8.73
CA ILE A 544 10.40 -0.35 -9.83
C ILE A 544 10.41 -1.59 -10.74
N ASN A 545 10.47 -2.80 -10.17
CA ASN A 545 10.40 -4.04 -10.95
C ASN A 545 9.14 -4.09 -11.82
N LEU A 546 7.99 -3.71 -11.26
CA LEU A 546 6.70 -3.73 -11.97
C LEU A 546 6.62 -2.64 -13.04
N ARG A 547 7.18 -1.45 -12.79
CA ARG A 547 7.22 -0.39 -13.81
C ARG A 547 8.16 -0.74 -14.94
N ILE A 548 9.31 -1.37 -14.68
CA ILE A 548 10.21 -1.90 -15.70
C ILE A 548 9.50 -3.01 -16.50
N ALA A 549 8.81 -3.94 -15.84
CA ALA A 549 8.02 -4.97 -16.52
C ALA A 549 6.96 -4.35 -17.45
N GLN A 550 6.23 -3.35 -16.99
CA GLN A 550 5.25 -2.60 -17.79
C GLN A 550 5.91 -1.92 -19.01
N ALA A 551 7.08 -1.32 -18.83
CA ALA A 551 7.83 -0.70 -19.91
C ALA A 551 8.30 -1.73 -20.95
N HIS A 552 8.78 -2.91 -20.54
CA HIS A 552 9.08 -4.03 -21.42
C HIS A 552 7.86 -4.45 -22.26
N LEU A 553 6.67 -4.53 -21.64
CA LEU A 553 5.43 -4.87 -22.36
C LEU A 553 5.12 -3.86 -23.45
N LEU A 554 5.21 -2.57 -23.15
CA LEU A 554 4.96 -1.51 -24.14
C LEU A 554 6.03 -1.46 -25.24
N ALA A 555 7.24 -1.91 -24.95
CA ALA A 555 8.31 -2.08 -25.95
C ALA A 555 8.21 -3.41 -26.73
N GLY A 556 7.21 -4.25 -26.46
CA GLY A 556 7.03 -5.55 -27.12
C GLY A 556 8.03 -6.62 -26.68
N ASN A 557 8.66 -6.46 -25.52
CA ASN A 557 9.60 -7.41 -24.92
C ASN A 557 8.94 -8.22 -23.78
N LYS A 558 8.00 -9.07 -24.17
CA LYS A 558 7.21 -9.89 -23.24
C LYS A 558 8.03 -10.87 -22.38
N PRO A 559 9.13 -11.51 -22.90
CA PRO A 559 9.93 -12.43 -22.08
C PRO A 559 10.61 -11.77 -20.87
N ASP A 560 11.14 -10.55 -21.01
CA ASP A 560 11.78 -9.88 -19.87
C ASP A 560 10.76 -9.30 -18.89
N ALA A 561 9.59 -8.87 -19.38
CA ALA A 561 8.46 -8.54 -18.51
C ALA A 561 8.01 -9.75 -17.68
N ALA A 562 7.93 -10.93 -18.30
CA ALA A 562 7.56 -12.18 -17.61
C ALA A 562 8.49 -12.49 -16.44
N LYS A 563 9.81 -12.38 -16.62
CA LYS A 563 10.80 -12.65 -15.55
C LYS A 563 10.54 -11.85 -14.28
N LEU A 564 10.23 -10.56 -14.43
CA LEU A 564 9.93 -9.68 -13.30
C LEU A 564 8.57 -9.99 -12.67
N LEU A 565 7.55 -10.21 -13.49
CA LEU A 565 6.20 -10.55 -13.02
C LEU A 565 6.16 -11.91 -12.33
N ASP A 566 6.80 -12.93 -12.92
CA ASP A 566 6.87 -14.28 -12.36
C ASP A 566 7.57 -14.24 -11.00
N PHE A 567 8.68 -13.50 -10.89
CA PHE A 567 9.39 -13.33 -9.64
C PHE A 567 8.50 -12.73 -8.55
N VAL A 568 7.81 -11.62 -8.82
CA VAL A 568 6.89 -10.99 -7.86
C VAL A 568 5.73 -11.93 -7.52
N THR A 569 5.18 -12.65 -8.50
CA THR A 569 4.09 -13.61 -8.28
C THR A 569 4.52 -14.77 -7.37
N GLU A 570 5.70 -15.34 -7.62
CA GLU A 570 6.23 -16.44 -6.80
C GLU A 570 6.51 -15.99 -5.36
N GLN A 571 7.09 -14.81 -5.17
CA GLN A 571 7.33 -14.26 -3.84
C GLN A 571 6.00 -13.97 -3.11
N ALA A 572 5.01 -13.41 -3.79
CA ALA A 572 3.69 -13.19 -3.20
C ALA A 572 3.02 -14.52 -2.79
N ALA A 573 3.11 -15.55 -3.63
CA ALA A 573 2.49 -16.85 -3.37
C ALA A 573 2.99 -17.52 -2.08
N VAL A 574 4.26 -17.34 -1.71
CA VAL A 574 4.80 -17.83 -0.42
C VAL A 574 4.50 -16.91 0.76
N ASN A 575 4.04 -15.69 0.51
CA ASN A 575 3.74 -14.64 1.50
C ASN A 575 2.23 -14.35 1.61
N ASN A 576 1.40 -15.37 1.71
CA ASN A 576 -0.06 -15.23 1.79
C ASN A 576 -0.67 -14.44 0.62
N ASN A 577 -0.06 -14.50 -0.56
CA ASN A 577 -0.43 -13.76 -1.78
C ASN A 577 -0.40 -12.24 -1.61
N THR A 578 0.43 -11.71 -0.71
CA THR A 578 0.58 -10.28 -0.47
C THR A 578 1.86 -9.73 -1.10
N ILE A 579 1.85 -8.47 -1.49
CA ILE A 579 2.95 -7.81 -2.19
C ILE A 579 3.48 -6.66 -1.33
N PRO A 580 4.79 -6.66 -0.99
CA PRO A 580 5.41 -5.62 -0.21
C PRO A 580 5.85 -4.43 -1.08
N GLU A 581 6.42 -3.43 -0.44
CA GLU A 581 7.12 -2.33 -1.08
C GLU A 581 8.47 -2.78 -1.65
N MET A 582 9.21 -3.59 -0.88
CA MET A 582 10.56 -4.02 -1.24
C MET A 582 10.90 -5.42 -0.71
N TYR A 583 11.92 -6.02 -1.31
CA TYR A 583 12.52 -7.28 -0.88
C TYR A 583 13.89 -7.04 -0.26
N SER A 584 14.05 -7.43 1.00
CA SER A 584 15.27 -7.24 1.78
C SER A 584 15.93 -8.57 2.12
N ASN A 585 17.24 -8.63 2.08
CA ASN A 585 17.96 -9.73 2.69
C ASN A 585 18.22 -9.46 4.19
N LYS A 586 18.59 -10.49 4.93
CA LYS A 586 18.85 -10.40 6.37
C LYS A 586 19.94 -9.38 6.71
N LEU A 587 21.01 -9.31 5.91
CA LEU A 587 22.12 -8.38 6.12
C LEU A 587 21.70 -6.92 5.96
N GLN A 588 20.78 -6.64 5.03
CA GLN A 588 20.21 -5.30 4.86
C GLN A 588 19.33 -4.94 6.07
N MET A 589 18.49 -5.88 6.52
CA MET A 589 17.65 -5.66 7.71
C MET A 589 18.46 -5.50 8.99
N ASP A 590 19.61 -6.18 9.14
CA ASP A 590 20.48 -6.06 10.31
C ASP A 590 21.17 -4.67 10.41
N LYS A 591 21.24 -3.94 9.30
CA LYS A 591 21.74 -2.55 9.27
C LYS A 591 20.67 -1.52 9.65
N VAL A 592 19.42 -1.91 9.63
CA VAL A 592 18.30 -1.05 10.04
C VAL A 592 18.30 -0.95 11.57
N THR A 593 18.26 0.25 12.10
CA THR A 593 18.32 0.50 13.54
C THR A 593 17.21 -0.23 14.30
N ASP A 594 17.47 -0.60 15.55
CA ASP A 594 16.55 -1.38 16.39
C ASP A 594 15.15 -0.74 16.54
N ASN A 595 15.02 0.57 16.38
CA ASN A 595 13.73 1.26 16.39
C ASN A 595 12.79 0.82 15.25
N PHE A 596 13.32 0.46 14.09
CA PHE A 596 12.54 -0.08 12.98
C PHE A 596 12.15 -1.54 13.19
N ARG A 597 12.94 -2.29 13.98
CA ARG A 597 12.68 -3.71 14.24
C ARG A 597 11.52 -3.98 15.18
N SER A 598 11.28 -3.09 16.15
CA SER A 598 10.35 -3.37 17.24
C SER A 598 8.93 -2.88 16.98
N ASN A 599 8.74 -1.71 16.38
CA ASN A 599 7.44 -1.05 16.29
C ASN A 599 7.06 -0.57 14.89
N ASN A 600 8.04 -0.32 14.03
CA ASN A 600 7.83 0.25 12.71
C ASN A 600 8.51 -0.64 11.68
N ILE A 601 7.74 -1.47 11.02
CA ILE A 601 8.25 -2.37 10.00
C ILE A 601 8.00 -1.69 8.66
N TRP A 602 9.04 -1.51 7.86
CA TRP A 602 8.88 -1.18 6.45
C TRP A 602 8.05 -2.27 5.78
N CYS A 603 7.38 -1.94 4.69
CA CYS A 603 6.57 -2.90 3.95
C CYS A 603 7.45 -3.90 3.18
N ASN A 604 8.27 -4.65 3.91
CA ASN A 604 9.31 -5.55 3.38
C ASN A 604 8.92 -7.01 3.44
N CYS A 605 9.52 -7.79 2.56
CA CYS A 605 9.74 -9.22 2.72
C CYS A 605 11.18 -9.51 3.07
N ILE A 606 11.42 -10.52 3.89
CA ILE A 606 12.75 -10.99 4.27
C ILE A 606 13.05 -12.30 3.58
N ARG A 607 14.29 -12.42 3.08
CA ARG A 607 14.78 -13.59 2.38
C ARG A 607 15.03 -14.74 3.36
N ASP A 608 14.52 -15.93 3.06
CA ASP A 608 14.77 -17.16 3.82
C ASP A 608 16.03 -17.90 3.36
N LYS A 609 16.27 -19.08 3.98
CA LYS A 609 17.39 -19.97 3.66
C LYS A 609 17.39 -20.51 2.23
N ASP A 610 16.23 -20.57 1.60
CA ASP A 610 16.05 -21.11 0.25
C ASP A 610 16.00 -20.00 -0.81
N ASP A 611 16.48 -18.80 -0.46
CA ASP A 611 16.49 -17.62 -1.32
C ASP A 611 15.10 -17.04 -1.62
N GLN A 612 14.10 -17.44 -0.86
CA GLN A 612 12.74 -16.95 -0.97
C GLN A 612 12.46 -15.86 0.07
N TYR A 613 11.60 -14.94 -0.27
CA TYR A 613 11.17 -13.88 0.66
C TYR A 613 9.93 -14.29 1.40
N ILE A 614 9.94 -14.17 2.72
CA ILE A 614 8.83 -14.51 3.59
C ILE A 614 8.50 -13.40 4.57
N GLY A 615 7.27 -13.39 5.05
CA GLY A 615 6.79 -12.38 5.98
C GLY A 615 6.69 -11.00 5.33
N THR A 616 5.54 -10.66 4.79
CA THR A 616 5.35 -9.40 4.10
C THR A 616 4.25 -8.57 4.72
N ILE A 617 4.40 -7.26 4.59
CA ILE A 617 3.37 -6.27 4.91
C ILE A 617 2.85 -5.71 3.59
N PRO A 618 1.53 -5.77 3.34
CA PRO A 618 0.98 -5.39 2.05
C PRO A 618 1.14 -3.89 1.78
N MET A 619 1.73 -3.56 0.64
CA MET A 619 1.71 -2.23 0.04
C MET A 619 0.53 -2.14 -0.94
N VAL A 620 -0.19 -1.01 -0.91
CA VAL A 620 -1.44 -0.84 -1.66
C VAL A 620 -1.17 -0.30 -3.06
N GLY A 621 -0.72 0.95 -3.19
CA GLY A 621 -0.44 1.60 -4.48
C GLY A 621 0.76 0.99 -5.19
N TYR A 622 1.91 1.04 -4.54
CA TYR A 622 3.19 0.56 -5.09
C TYR A 622 3.35 -0.97 -5.14
N GLY A 623 2.52 -1.71 -4.39
CA GLY A 623 2.51 -3.18 -4.40
C GLY A 623 1.33 -3.74 -5.19
N SER A 624 0.20 -3.93 -4.50
CA SER A 624 -1.00 -4.59 -5.04
C SER A 624 -1.53 -3.94 -6.33
N ALA A 625 -1.62 -2.60 -6.36
CA ALA A 625 -2.15 -1.88 -7.51
C ALA A 625 -1.18 -1.94 -8.71
N ALA A 626 0.11 -1.67 -8.49
CA ALA A 626 1.11 -1.76 -9.55
C ALA A 626 1.20 -3.16 -10.17
N TYR A 627 1.08 -4.21 -9.35
CA TYR A 627 1.03 -5.59 -9.82
C TYR A 627 -0.18 -5.85 -10.72
N ILE A 628 -1.38 -5.46 -10.27
CA ILE A 628 -2.61 -5.61 -11.07
C ILE A 628 -2.47 -4.91 -12.41
N LEU A 629 -2.03 -3.66 -12.43
CA LEU A 629 -1.88 -2.88 -13.66
C LEU A 629 -0.91 -3.55 -14.64
N THR A 630 0.22 -4.04 -14.14
CA THR A 630 1.24 -4.69 -14.98
C THR A 630 0.79 -6.07 -15.46
N LEU A 631 0.20 -6.89 -14.57
CA LEU A 631 -0.28 -8.23 -14.93
C LEU A 631 -1.38 -8.16 -15.99
N TYR A 632 -2.35 -7.27 -15.83
CA TYR A 632 -3.40 -7.10 -16.84
C TYR A 632 -2.83 -6.67 -18.19
N SER A 633 -1.84 -5.77 -18.19
CA SER A 633 -1.17 -5.36 -19.41
C SER A 633 -0.39 -6.50 -20.07
N TYR A 634 0.12 -7.47 -19.30
CA TYR A 634 0.79 -8.66 -19.82
C TYR A 634 -0.17 -9.57 -20.61
N TYR A 635 -1.44 -9.62 -20.21
CA TYR A 635 -2.48 -10.42 -20.85
C TYR A 635 -3.34 -9.63 -21.85
N ASP A 636 -3.20 -8.31 -21.93
CA ASP A 636 -3.84 -7.54 -23.00
C ASP A 636 -3.27 -7.97 -24.36
N LYS A 637 -4.16 -8.15 -25.36
CA LYS A 637 -3.82 -8.55 -26.73
C LYS A 637 -3.36 -7.36 -27.56
#